data_f6fa38e42cbf05b14f4a42b873772c31
#
_entry.id   f6fa38e42cbf05b14f4a42b873772c31
#
_cell.length_a   1.000
_cell.length_b   1.000
_cell.length_c   1.000
_cell.angle_alpha   90.00
_cell.angle_beta   90.00
_cell.angle_gamma   90.00
#
_symmetry.space_group_name_H-M   'P 1'
#
loop_
_entity.id
_entity.type
_entity.pdbx_description
1 polymer ?
#
loop_
_entity_poly.entity_id
_entity_poly.type
_entity_poly.pdbx_seq_one_letter_code
_entity_poly.pdbx_strand_id
1 'polypeptide(L)'
;MKIDTAVTADAARVLRCPETFNHKKDPPTPTKFLDTDFDVWSFDEFKEYLGVIPVTSTESILAAIPKGLDDDTKSIARLDNYETTFQEIAEKSLSDQGCAQIKNILTNAATLEEPLWYAGLSIARHCIDWETAIHLMSEDHPEYNSDHTYKKANQAHGKPFSCEKFYDLNPSGCDGCPLRGKITNPLAIGRHLATAPEAKEDDPQDAVRVEADSQALPLFPPFLRPYVRGKNGGVYYLPPVDKDAEEGEQDDPVCISVNDLAPIKRMFSPADGECLYVRHVMKHDPTKEFVLPMKWVYAADKLKEILSSNSVTFLPAHTNHLMNYFIKWDQYLQSKDRAEVMHMQMGWTENNDSFVVGLREITRNGQDRPAAASPLVRNISKLLVPTGDPAIWRKSADALNAPGFEMHMFALMCGFGSPLMRFTSTSGVVISFTSVESGNAKTGAMYAGLSVWGDPKELSVVDGNATDNAFIGRLLNLKNLMFGIDEASNAKAEDLSRLIHRISQGKAKLRMQSSVNAERDLEMTASLIAMLTSNQPIYDKLQSVKASPDGEVARLVEFTIERPAPMATNPNLGRQIFNEFRFHFGHAGPEFIKYVFSLGDDAIKERMKKWHDRFRADFGTDDSYRFYENLIVATFTAGELAQEIDLITVDLNRVYVKVVSKMIDIRDNTVKLGPQDYKTLLGEFSNTRQSYFLCMDGDKIVNTYEPRELIGRIEVDKGLYYVSRTEFKKYLATLGISARQFELVMKNEKLLLGAERKRLGAGWKGGASFHPVWVYIFKMDNAEELVNEFIKS
;
A
#
# COMPACT_ATOMS: atom_id res chain seq x y z
N MET A 1 32.64 10.64 -14.73
CA MET A 1 31.50 9.88 -15.30
C MET A 1 30.34 9.96 -14.32
N LYS A 2 29.18 10.51 -14.69
CA LYS A 2 27.98 10.41 -13.84
C LYS A 2 27.27 9.12 -14.23
N ILE A 3 27.52 8.05 -13.52
CA ILE A 3 26.82 6.79 -13.68
C ILE A 3 25.48 6.93 -12.95
N ASP A 4 24.37 6.63 -13.63
CA ASP A 4 23.07 6.55 -13.00
C ASP A 4 23.07 5.31 -12.09
N THR A 5 23.13 5.53 -10.79
CA THR A 5 23.18 4.46 -9.78
C THR A 5 21.94 3.56 -9.82
N ALA A 6 20.82 4.08 -10.33
CA ALA A 6 19.61 3.26 -10.51
C ALA A 6 19.74 2.26 -11.66
N VAL A 7 20.61 2.52 -12.64
CA VAL A 7 20.86 1.62 -13.76
C VAL A 7 21.88 0.54 -13.41
N THR A 8 22.89 0.89 -12.61
CA THR A 8 23.93 -0.06 -12.20
C THR A 8 23.47 -1.03 -11.10
N ALA A 9 22.41 -0.67 -10.33
CA ALA A 9 21.86 -1.53 -9.29
C ALA A 9 20.79 -2.51 -9.79
N ASP A 10 20.34 -2.40 -11.03
CA ASP A 10 19.24 -3.21 -11.59
C ASP A 10 19.75 -4.04 -12.76
N ALA A 11 20.09 -5.28 -12.51
CA ALA A 11 20.55 -6.24 -13.53
C ALA A 11 19.50 -6.53 -14.63
N ALA A 12 18.23 -6.21 -14.40
CA ALA A 12 17.15 -6.38 -15.38
C ALA A 12 17.03 -5.21 -16.38
N ARG A 13 17.76 -4.12 -16.19
CA ARG A 13 17.73 -2.97 -17.12
C ARG A 13 18.68 -3.16 -18.28
N VAL A 14 18.11 -3.31 -19.46
CA VAL A 14 18.87 -3.31 -20.70
C VAL A 14 19.18 -1.87 -21.09
N LEU A 15 20.47 -1.51 -21.10
CA LEU A 15 20.96 -0.27 -21.69
C LEU A 15 20.81 -0.34 -23.22
N ARG A 16 20.35 0.75 -23.82
CA ARG A 16 20.26 0.82 -25.28
C ARG A 16 21.65 1.02 -25.87
N CYS A 17 21.95 0.20 -26.88
CA CYS A 17 23.19 0.39 -27.61
C CYS A 17 23.22 1.78 -28.28
N PRO A 18 24.33 2.51 -28.20
CA PRO A 18 24.54 3.71 -29.00
C PRO A 18 24.37 3.42 -30.49
N GLU A 19 23.98 4.43 -31.26
CA GLU A 19 23.73 4.36 -32.71
C GLU A 19 22.52 3.48 -33.09
N THR A 20 21.67 3.12 -32.14
CA THR A 20 20.39 2.49 -32.41
C THR A 20 19.22 3.47 -32.26
N PHE A 21 18.00 3.02 -32.53
CA PHE A 21 16.82 3.87 -32.37
C PHE A 21 15.94 3.43 -31.19
N ASN A 22 15.43 4.41 -30.47
CA ASN A 22 14.42 4.18 -29.44
C ASN A 22 13.02 4.17 -30.07
N HIS A 23 12.48 2.98 -30.34
CA HIS A 23 11.16 2.79 -30.93
C HIS A 23 9.98 2.96 -29.96
N LYS A 24 10.21 3.33 -28.71
CA LYS A 24 9.13 3.71 -27.78
C LYS A 24 8.54 5.10 -28.05
N LYS A 25 9.15 5.88 -28.95
CA LYS A 25 8.67 7.18 -29.42
C LYS A 25 8.37 7.12 -30.90
N ASP A 26 7.39 7.88 -31.32
CA ASP A 26 7.06 8.05 -32.74
C ASP A 26 7.20 9.54 -33.08
N PRO A 27 8.13 9.95 -33.97
CA PRO A 27 9.11 9.10 -34.66
C PRO A 27 10.20 8.54 -33.75
N PRO A 28 10.82 7.40 -34.11
CA PRO A 28 11.88 6.80 -33.30
C PRO A 28 13.04 7.75 -33.05
N THR A 29 13.51 7.84 -31.81
CA THR A 29 14.59 8.77 -31.42
C THR A 29 15.94 8.05 -31.44
N PRO A 30 16.98 8.57 -32.15
CA PRO A 30 18.29 7.95 -32.16
C PRO A 30 18.98 8.05 -30.79
N THR A 31 19.64 6.98 -30.37
CA THR A 31 20.52 6.96 -29.20
C THR A 31 21.96 7.26 -29.66
N LYS A 32 22.60 8.24 -29.04
CA LYS A 32 23.95 8.67 -29.39
C LYS A 32 24.81 8.74 -28.14
N PHE A 33 26.13 8.57 -28.31
CA PHE A 33 27.08 9.02 -27.28
C PHE A 33 26.99 10.54 -27.14
N LEU A 34 26.98 11.02 -25.91
CA LEU A 34 27.06 12.45 -25.63
C LEU A 34 28.51 12.92 -25.65
N ASP A 35 29.43 12.02 -25.36
CA ASP A 35 30.86 12.24 -25.33
C ASP A 35 31.55 10.99 -25.89
N THR A 36 32.49 11.17 -26.79
CA THR A 36 33.28 10.11 -27.42
C THR A 36 34.73 10.07 -26.94
N ASP A 37 35.10 10.99 -26.04
CA ASP A 37 36.44 11.09 -25.47
C ASP A 37 36.42 10.42 -24.08
N PHE A 38 36.50 9.08 -24.07
CA PHE A 38 36.57 8.30 -22.85
C PHE A 38 37.68 7.25 -22.94
N ASP A 39 38.39 7.04 -21.83
CA ASP A 39 39.40 6.00 -21.71
C ASP A 39 38.76 4.61 -21.89
N VAL A 40 39.40 3.81 -22.75
CA VAL A 40 39.03 2.42 -22.95
C VAL A 40 39.83 1.59 -21.94
N TRP A 41 39.18 1.09 -20.93
CA TRP A 41 39.78 0.24 -19.93
C TRP A 41 39.66 -1.22 -20.36
N SER A 42 40.73 -2.01 -20.16
CA SER A 42 40.62 -3.46 -20.20
C SER A 42 39.74 -3.95 -19.03
N PHE A 43 39.18 -5.14 -19.16
CA PHE A 43 38.39 -5.74 -18.07
C PHE A 43 39.21 -5.89 -16.77
N ASP A 44 40.53 -6.21 -16.89
CA ASP A 44 41.40 -6.36 -15.75
C ASP A 44 41.70 -5.03 -15.07
N GLU A 45 41.94 -3.96 -15.80
CA GLU A 45 42.11 -2.61 -15.25
C GLU A 45 40.83 -2.12 -14.55
N PHE A 46 39.67 -2.40 -15.12
CA PHE A 46 38.39 -2.06 -14.53
C PHE A 46 38.14 -2.88 -13.24
N LYS A 47 38.50 -4.15 -13.22
CA LYS A 47 38.40 -5.04 -12.07
C LYS A 47 39.33 -4.56 -10.93
N GLU A 48 40.56 -4.14 -11.24
CA GLU A 48 41.51 -3.57 -10.30
C GLU A 48 41.02 -2.25 -9.72
N TYR A 49 40.46 -1.40 -10.55
CA TYR A 49 39.83 -0.13 -10.13
C TYR A 49 38.66 -0.34 -9.16
N LEU A 50 37.84 -1.36 -9.37
CA LEU A 50 36.73 -1.71 -8.49
C LEU A 50 37.18 -2.41 -7.19
N GLY A 51 38.47 -2.77 -7.04
CA GLY A 51 38.98 -3.48 -5.88
C GLY A 51 38.48 -4.93 -5.75
N VAL A 52 38.06 -5.56 -6.84
CA VAL A 52 37.59 -6.95 -6.87
C VAL A 52 38.81 -7.86 -6.88
N ILE A 53 39.06 -8.59 -5.80
CA ILE A 53 40.14 -9.58 -5.67
C ILE A 53 39.75 -10.83 -6.49
N PRO A 54 40.62 -11.38 -7.33
CA PRO A 54 40.35 -12.68 -8.00
C PRO A 54 40.18 -13.77 -6.94
N VAL A 55 39.09 -14.50 -7.00
CA VAL A 55 38.78 -15.59 -6.07
C VAL A 55 39.51 -16.84 -6.50
N THR A 56 40.74 -17.06 -5.98
CA THR A 56 41.60 -18.23 -6.30
C THR A 56 41.90 -19.10 -5.09
N SER A 57 41.54 -18.70 -3.88
CA SER A 57 41.78 -19.45 -2.65
C SER A 57 40.46 -19.68 -1.85
N THR A 58 40.48 -20.67 -0.97
CA THR A 58 39.40 -20.94 -0.03
C THR A 58 39.01 -19.70 0.79
N GLU A 59 40.05 -18.96 1.25
CA GLU A 59 39.85 -17.72 2.00
C GLU A 59 39.20 -16.63 1.14
N SER A 60 39.56 -16.56 -0.16
CA SER A 60 38.94 -15.61 -1.09
C SER A 60 37.47 -15.96 -1.41
N ILE A 61 37.17 -17.27 -1.50
CA ILE A 61 35.78 -17.73 -1.65
C ILE A 61 34.94 -17.34 -0.42
N LEU A 62 35.46 -17.60 0.79
CA LEU A 62 34.77 -17.25 2.03
C LEU A 62 34.61 -15.73 2.23
N ALA A 63 35.58 -14.93 1.78
CA ALA A 63 35.53 -13.49 1.87
C ALA A 63 34.53 -12.84 0.86
N ALA A 64 34.30 -13.51 -0.27
CA ALA A 64 33.37 -13.05 -1.31
C ALA A 64 31.90 -13.39 -1.01
N ILE A 65 31.65 -14.36 -0.11
CA ILE A 65 30.30 -14.68 0.35
C ILE A 65 29.84 -13.55 1.30
N PRO A 66 28.66 -12.91 1.07
CA PRO A 66 28.16 -11.85 1.92
C PRO A 66 28.05 -12.29 3.38
N LYS A 67 28.69 -11.57 4.29
CA LYS A 67 28.57 -11.82 5.73
C LYS A 67 27.19 -11.36 6.20
N GLY A 68 26.26 -12.29 6.23
CA GLY A 68 24.94 -12.15 6.85
C GLY A 68 24.13 -10.94 6.37
N LEU A 69 22.94 -11.18 6.00
CA LEU A 69 21.94 -10.13 5.88
C LEU A 69 21.75 -9.47 7.26
N ASP A 70 21.53 -8.17 7.29
CA ASP A 70 21.18 -7.46 8.51
C ASP A 70 19.92 -8.07 9.15
N ASP A 71 19.65 -7.75 10.41
CA ASP A 71 18.53 -8.32 11.14
C ASP A 71 17.17 -7.97 10.51
N ASP A 72 17.10 -6.88 9.74
CA ASP A 72 15.87 -6.49 9.02
C ASP A 72 15.61 -7.39 7.82
N THR A 73 16.64 -7.78 7.07
CA THR A 73 16.50 -8.71 5.94
C THR A 73 16.20 -10.14 6.42
N LYS A 74 16.73 -10.54 7.58
CA LYS A 74 16.35 -11.80 8.25
C LYS A 74 14.89 -11.81 8.68
N SER A 75 14.31 -10.66 9.02
CA SER A 75 12.90 -10.55 9.40
C SER A 75 11.95 -10.71 8.20
N ILE A 76 12.38 -10.29 7.01
CA ILE A 76 11.63 -10.43 5.75
C ILE A 76 11.73 -11.85 5.21
N ALA A 77 12.90 -12.46 5.30
CA ALA A 77 13.15 -13.84 4.88
C ALA A 77 12.41 -14.92 5.72
N ARG A 78 11.96 -14.56 6.92
CA ARG A 78 11.10 -15.44 7.76
C ARG A 78 9.72 -15.73 7.17
N LEU A 79 9.35 -15.06 6.07
CA LEU A 79 8.08 -15.32 5.37
C LEU A 79 8.16 -16.51 4.39
N ASP A 80 9.36 -16.88 3.93
CA ASP A 80 9.59 -18.03 3.06
C ASP A 80 10.43 -19.08 3.80
N ASN A 81 9.95 -19.89 4.60
CA ASN A 81 10.41 -21.13 5.28
C ASN A 81 11.87 -21.60 5.13
N TYR A 82 12.84 -20.81 4.65
CA TYR A 82 14.24 -21.15 4.44
C TYR A 82 15.16 -20.20 5.21
N GLU A 83 15.53 -20.60 6.43
CA GLU A 83 16.42 -19.83 7.32
C GLU A 83 17.92 -20.11 7.08
N THR A 84 18.28 -20.72 5.96
CA THR A 84 19.63 -21.16 5.68
C THR A 84 20.29 -20.22 4.70
N THR A 85 21.51 -19.73 5.02
CA THR A 85 22.38 -19.05 4.05
C THR A 85 23.27 -20.06 3.33
N PHE A 86 23.53 -19.83 2.06
CA PHE A 86 24.51 -20.64 1.33
C PHE A 86 25.92 -20.42 1.87
N GLN A 87 26.18 -19.23 2.40
CA GLN A 87 27.42 -18.91 3.10
C GLN A 87 27.75 -19.91 4.20
N GLU A 88 26.79 -20.24 5.09
CA GLU A 88 27.01 -21.21 6.17
C GLU A 88 27.27 -22.62 5.65
N ILE A 89 26.59 -23.02 4.57
CA ILE A 89 26.80 -24.30 3.91
C ILE A 89 28.21 -24.35 3.29
N ALA A 90 28.62 -23.28 2.62
CA ALA A 90 29.92 -23.16 1.97
C ALA A 90 31.07 -23.18 3.00
N GLU A 91 30.97 -22.37 4.08
CA GLU A 91 31.97 -22.29 5.15
C GLU A 91 32.20 -23.67 5.80
N LYS A 92 31.13 -24.37 6.18
CA LYS A 92 31.23 -25.71 6.76
C LYS A 92 31.74 -26.74 5.75
N SER A 93 31.37 -26.62 4.47
CA SER A 93 31.84 -27.55 3.43
C SER A 93 33.29 -27.34 3.10
N LEU A 94 33.77 -26.10 3.02
CA LEU A 94 35.17 -25.78 2.77
C LEU A 94 36.10 -26.16 3.94
N SER A 95 35.61 -26.12 5.17
CA SER A 95 36.32 -26.55 6.38
C SER A 95 36.24 -28.04 6.69
N ASP A 96 35.75 -28.84 5.76
CA ASP A 96 35.57 -30.30 5.88
C ASP A 96 34.53 -30.76 6.95
N GLN A 97 33.76 -29.83 7.45
CA GLN A 97 32.67 -30.13 8.41
C GLN A 97 31.28 -30.21 7.74
N GLY A 98 31.19 -29.93 6.44
CA GLY A 98 29.98 -29.90 5.66
C GLY A 98 29.93 -30.96 4.54
N CYS A 99 29.36 -30.56 3.39
CA CYS A 99 29.16 -31.43 2.24
C CYS A 99 30.38 -31.45 1.31
N ALA A 100 30.99 -32.61 1.13
CA ALA A 100 32.12 -32.74 0.20
C ALA A 100 31.79 -32.44 -1.26
N GLN A 101 30.52 -32.66 -1.68
CA GLN A 101 30.05 -32.28 -3.01
C GLN A 101 29.95 -30.76 -3.19
N ILE A 102 29.44 -30.03 -2.19
CA ILE A 102 29.44 -28.56 -2.22
C ILE A 102 30.86 -28.03 -2.21
N LYS A 103 31.78 -28.61 -1.41
CA LYS A 103 33.18 -28.26 -1.47
C LYS A 103 33.73 -28.46 -2.89
N ASN A 104 33.49 -29.62 -3.49
CA ASN A 104 33.91 -29.93 -4.85
C ASN A 104 33.40 -28.94 -5.89
N ILE A 105 32.11 -28.54 -5.78
CA ILE A 105 31.51 -27.56 -6.69
C ILE A 105 32.18 -26.19 -6.56
N LEU A 106 32.48 -25.76 -5.33
CA LEU A 106 33.11 -24.47 -5.08
C LEU A 106 34.57 -24.41 -5.47
N THR A 107 35.33 -25.55 -5.35
CA THR A 107 36.79 -25.56 -5.58
C THR A 107 37.14 -25.98 -7.00
N ASN A 108 36.28 -26.68 -7.73
CA ASN A 108 36.56 -27.24 -9.04
C ASN A 108 35.57 -26.79 -10.11
N ALA A 109 34.96 -25.63 -9.95
CA ALA A 109 33.92 -25.11 -10.85
C ALA A 109 34.33 -25.14 -12.34
N ALA A 110 35.59 -24.86 -12.64
CA ALA A 110 36.15 -24.84 -14.02
C ALA A 110 36.08 -26.19 -14.76
N THR A 111 36.06 -27.31 -14.02
CA THR A 111 36.06 -28.66 -14.60
C THR A 111 34.82 -29.46 -14.26
N LEU A 112 33.82 -28.80 -13.71
CA LEU A 112 32.61 -29.44 -13.21
C LEU A 112 31.66 -29.83 -14.36
N GLU A 113 31.09 -31.03 -14.30
CA GLU A 113 30.08 -31.44 -15.26
C GLU A 113 28.72 -30.76 -14.96
N GLU A 114 27.96 -30.38 -16.01
CA GLU A 114 26.69 -29.66 -15.92
C GLU A 114 25.67 -30.26 -14.94
N PRO A 115 25.45 -31.58 -14.87
CA PRO A 115 24.48 -32.18 -13.94
C PRO A 115 24.81 -31.91 -12.47
N LEU A 116 26.11 -31.93 -12.11
CA LEU A 116 26.57 -31.69 -10.74
C LEU A 116 26.53 -30.21 -10.38
N TRP A 117 26.87 -29.34 -11.32
CA TRP A 117 26.68 -27.90 -11.22
C TRP A 117 25.21 -27.55 -10.98
N TYR A 118 24.29 -28.11 -11.79
CA TYR A 118 22.86 -27.91 -11.63
C TYR A 118 22.34 -28.41 -10.28
N ALA A 119 22.88 -29.50 -9.77
CA ALA A 119 22.56 -29.98 -8.42
C ALA A 119 22.98 -28.95 -7.35
N GLY A 120 24.13 -28.32 -7.50
CA GLY A 120 24.59 -27.22 -6.65
C GLY A 120 23.67 -26.02 -6.72
N LEU A 121 23.29 -25.58 -7.92
CA LEU A 121 22.31 -24.51 -8.10
C LEU A 121 21.00 -24.78 -7.37
N SER A 122 20.55 -26.04 -7.34
CA SER A 122 19.31 -26.39 -6.63
C SER A 122 19.41 -26.18 -5.11
N ILE A 123 20.60 -26.32 -4.53
CA ILE A 123 20.85 -26.05 -3.10
C ILE A 123 20.93 -24.54 -2.87
N ALA A 124 21.76 -23.85 -3.66
CA ALA A 124 21.92 -22.39 -3.55
C ALA A 124 20.57 -21.66 -3.71
N ARG A 125 19.74 -22.06 -4.67
CA ARG A 125 18.43 -21.44 -4.94
C ARG A 125 17.45 -21.50 -3.75
N HIS A 126 17.66 -22.42 -2.82
CA HIS A 126 16.85 -22.55 -1.62
C HIS A 126 17.47 -21.86 -0.39
N CYS A 127 18.49 -21.05 -0.56
CA CYS A 127 19.13 -20.25 0.47
C CYS A 127 18.68 -18.78 0.39
N ILE A 128 18.79 -18.06 1.50
CA ILE A 128 18.39 -16.63 1.58
C ILE A 128 19.25 -15.76 0.65
N ASP A 129 20.54 -16.04 0.59
CA ASP A 129 21.57 -15.36 -0.19
C ASP A 129 21.75 -15.94 -1.61
N TRP A 130 20.73 -16.61 -2.13
CA TRP A 130 20.78 -17.42 -3.35
C TRP A 130 21.24 -16.64 -4.60
N GLU A 131 20.84 -15.38 -4.76
CA GLU A 131 21.18 -14.56 -5.93
C GLU A 131 22.69 -14.35 -6.05
N THR A 132 23.36 -14.13 -4.93
CA THR A 132 24.83 -14.04 -4.90
C THR A 132 25.48 -15.42 -4.99
N ALA A 133 24.91 -16.40 -4.30
CA ALA A 133 25.46 -17.75 -4.20
C ALA A 133 25.53 -18.47 -5.55
N ILE A 134 24.53 -18.34 -6.40
CA ILE A 134 24.51 -18.98 -7.72
C ILE A 134 25.58 -18.44 -8.67
N HIS A 135 25.88 -17.16 -8.56
CA HIS A 135 26.95 -16.56 -9.35
C HIS A 135 28.33 -16.95 -8.82
N LEU A 136 28.53 -16.88 -7.50
CA LEU A 136 29.78 -17.28 -6.86
C LEU A 136 30.19 -18.71 -7.20
N MET A 137 29.28 -19.67 -7.15
CA MET A 137 29.58 -21.07 -7.45
C MET A 137 29.68 -21.38 -8.94
N SER A 138 29.38 -20.44 -9.80
CA SER A 138 29.35 -20.64 -11.25
C SER A 138 30.39 -19.81 -11.99
N GLU A 139 31.02 -18.80 -11.37
CA GLU A 139 31.90 -17.83 -12.04
C GLU A 139 33.03 -18.49 -12.83
N ASP A 140 33.64 -19.52 -12.27
CA ASP A 140 34.74 -20.25 -12.93
C ASP A 140 34.26 -21.37 -13.85
N HIS A 141 32.95 -21.60 -14.03
CA HIS A 141 32.44 -22.64 -14.89
C HIS A 141 32.57 -22.24 -16.37
N PRO A 142 33.00 -23.14 -17.29
CA PRO A 142 33.24 -22.82 -18.70
C PRO A 142 32.05 -22.27 -19.44
N GLU A 143 30.83 -22.64 -19.04
CA GLU A 143 29.57 -22.17 -19.62
C GLU A 143 28.92 -21.05 -18.79
N TYR A 144 29.68 -20.40 -17.90
CA TYR A 144 29.12 -19.35 -17.08
C TYR A 144 28.64 -18.16 -17.94
N ASN A 145 27.38 -17.85 -17.76
CA ASN A 145 26.74 -16.64 -18.23
C ASN A 145 25.69 -16.26 -17.19
N SER A 146 25.72 -15.03 -16.72
CA SER A 146 24.86 -14.54 -15.64
C SER A 146 23.38 -14.83 -15.89
N ASP A 147 22.87 -14.49 -17.10
CA ASP A 147 21.46 -14.71 -17.46
C ASP A 147 21.11 -16.18 -17.57
N HIS A 148 22.04 -16.99 -18.08
CA HIS A 148 21.86 -18.44 -18.20
C HIS A 148 21.85 -19.11 -16.82
N THR A 149 22.79 -18.74 -15.95
CA THR A 149 22.87 -19.22 -14.56
C THR A 149 21.61 -18.88 -13.79
N TYR A 150 21.12 -17.64 -13.87
CA TYR A 150 19.88 -17.21 -13.25
C TYR A 150 18.66 -18.00 -13.72
N LYS A 151 18.53 -18.23 -15.05
CA LYS A 151 17.46 -19.06 -15.62
C LYS A 151 17.52 -20.50 -15.13
N LYS A 152 18.70 -21.11 -15.09
CA LYS A 152 18.94 -22.48 -14.61
C LYS A 152 18.61 -22.62 -13.12
N ALA A 153 19.01 -21.66 -12.31
CA ALA A 153 18.68 -21.62 -10.88
C ALA A 153 17.17 -21.51 -10.64
N ASN A 154 16.45 -20.71 -11.43
CA ASN A 154 14.99 -20.63 -11.35
C ASN A 154 14.30 -21.93 -11.80
N GLN A 155 14.84 -22.67 -12.74
CA GLN A 155 14.33 -23.99 -13.11
C GLN A 155 14.54 -25.01 -11.96
N ALA A 156 15.61 -24.83 -11.16
CA ALA A 156 15.94 -25.66 -10.02
C ALA A 156 15.13 -25.37 -8.73
N HIS A 157 14.16 -24.45 -8.78
CA HIS A 157 13.37 -24.01 -7.61
C HIS A 157 12.37 -25.07 -7.06
N GLY A 158 12.18 -26.21 -7.70
CA GLY A 158 11.18 -27.22 -7.28
C GLY A 158 11.45 -27.82 -5.92
N LYS A 159 12.35 -28.80 -5.83
CA LYS A 159 12.83 -29.41 -4.59
C LYS A 159 14.36 -29.42 -4.59
N PRO A 160 15.00 -29.11 -3.45
CA PRO A 160 16.45 -29.22 -3.37
C PRO A 160 16.90 -30.67 -3.61
N PHE A 161 17.98 -30.83 -4.35
CA PHE A 161 18.49 -32.19 -4.63
C PHE A 161 18.91 -32.88 -3.33
N SER A 162 18.52 -34.14 -3.22
CA SER A 162 18.85 -34.96 -2.05
C SER A 162 20.31 -35.42 -2.08
N CYS A 163 20.86 -35.81 -0.93
CA CYS A 163 22.19 -36.45 -0.83
C CYS A 163 22.30 -37.69 -1.70
N GLU A 164 21.21 -38.46 -1.87
CA GLU A 164 21.15 -39.62 -2.77
C GLU A 164 21.34 -39.21 -4.23
N LYS A 165 20.70 -38.11 -4.65
CA LYS A 165 20.86 -37.57 -6.00
C LYS A 165 22.27 -37.05 -6.27
N PHE A 166 22.92 -36.44 -5.30
CA PHE A 166 24.33 -36.06 -5.40
C PHE A 166 25.26 -37.30 -5.51
N TYR A 167 24.93 -38.35 -4.78
CA TYR A 167 25.63 -39.62 -4.86
C TYR A 167 25.51 -40.25 -6.23
N ASP A 168 24.31 -40.30 -6.80
CA ASP A 168 24.08 -40.85 -8.14
C ASP A 168 24.87 -40.09 -9.22
N LEU A 169 25.03 -38.77 -9.09
CA LEU A 169 25.77 -37.95 -10.02
C LEU A 169 27.30 -38.07 -9.86
N ASN A 170 27.78 -38.16 -8.64
CA ASN A 170 29.19 -38.27 -8.32
C ASN A 170 29.42 -39.14 -7.05
N PRO A 171 29.44 -40.49 -7.16
CA PRO A 171 29.59 -41.37 -6.02
C PRO A 171 30.86 -41.09 -5.21
N SER A 172 32.01 -40.90 -5.89
CA SER A 172 33.30 -40.68 -5.26
C SER A 172 33.37 -39.41 -4.40
N GLY A 173 32.60 -38.39 -4.74
CA GLY A 173 32.48 -37.15 -3.97
C GLY A 173 31.69 -37.29 -2.66
N CYS A 174 31.04 -38.44 -2.45
CA CYS A 174 30.32 -38.76 -1.21
C CYS A 174 31.00 -39.85 -0.38
N ASP A 175 32.13 -40.41 -0.86
CA ASP A 175 32.88 -41.38 -0.12
C ASP A 175 33.53 -40.77 1.11
N GLY A 176 33.28 -41.34 2.29
CA GLY A 176 33.79 -40.82 3.56
C GLY A 176 33.04 -39.57 4.09
N CYS A 177 31.92 -39.19 3.49
CA CYS A 177 31.14 -38.05 3.96
C CYS A 177 30.56 -38.31 5.37
N PRO A 178 30.90 -37.46 6.38
CA PRO A 178 30.46 -37.67 7.77
C PRO A 178 28.95 -37.49 7.96
N LEU A 179 28.28 -36.85 6.99
CA LEU A 179 26.84 -36.54 7.03
C LEU A 179 25.98 -37.51 6.23
N ARG A 180 26.58 -38.48 5.55
CA ARG A 180 25.85 -39.48 4.73
C ARG A 180 24.89 -40.31 5.62
N GLY A 181 23.63 -40.33 5.24
CA GLY A 181 22.58 -41.03 5.99
C GLY A 181 22.07 -40.26 7.24
N LYS A 182 22.69 -39.11 7.61
CA LYS A 182 22.26 -38.26 8.72
C LYS A 182 21.43 -37.08 8.25
N ILE A 183 21.60 -36.64 7.00
CA ILE A 183 20.86 -35.54 6.40
C ILE A 183 20.24 -36.00 5.08
N THR A 184 19.14 -35.38 4.69
CA THR A 184 18.44 -35.68 3.42
C THR A 184 18.97 -34.87 2.25
N ASN A 185 19.47 -33.65 2.50
CA ASN A 185 20.08 -32.79 1.51
C ASN A 185 21.05 -31.78 2.18
N PRO A 186 21.96 -31.13 1.42
CA PRO A 186 22.96 -30.22 1.97
C PRO A 186 22.41 -28.96 2.64
N LEU A 187 21.14 -28.55 2.41
CA LEU A 187 20.52 -27.41 3.13
C LEU A 187 20.48 -27.64 4.64
N ALA A 188 20.42 -28.89 5.09
CA ALA A 188 20.43 -29.22 6.52
C ALA A 188 21.74 -28.80 7.24
N ILE A 189 22.81 -28.54 6.48
CA ILE A 189 24.13 -28.12 7.02
C ILE A 189 24.09 -26.67 7.52
N GLY A 190 23.34 -25.79 6.87
CA GLY A 190 23.11 -24.41 7.30
C GLY A 190 22.14 -24.30 8.48
N ARG A 191 21.33 -25.32 8.75
CA ARG A 191 20.58 -25.45 10.00
C ARG A 191 21.55 -25.93 11.06
N HIS A 192 21.73 -25.23 12.17
CA HIS A 192 22.59 -25.60 13.26
C HIS A 192 22.34 -27.05 13.70
N LEU A 193 23.06 -28.01 13.16
CA LEU A 193 23.26 -29.29 13.80
C LEU A 193 24.19 -29.02 14.99
N ALA A 194 23.62 -28.59 16.12
CA ALA A 194 24.30 -28.70 17.37
C ALA A 194 24.67 -30.19 17.51
N THR A 195 25.97 -30.51 17.49
CA THR A 195 26.48 -31.79 17.92
C THR A 195 25.85 -32.06 19.27
N ALA A 196 25.13 -33.17 19.39
CA ALA A 196 24.57 -33.60 20.68
C ALA A 196 25.74 -33.64 21.67
N PRO A 197 25.69 -32.94 22.81
CA PRO A 197 26.68 -33.12 23.83
C PRO A 197 26.54 -34.54 24.37
N GLU A 198 27.63 -35.24 24.51
CA GLU A 198 27.71 -36.46 25.31
C GLU A 198 27.12 -36.17 26.69
N ALA A 199 26.18 -37.02 27.09
CA ALA A 199 25.53 -36.92 28.37
C ALA A 199 26.58 -37.01 29.51
N LYS A 200 26.90 -35.85 30.11
CA LYS A 200 27.49 -35.82 31.43
C LYS A 200 26.34 -35.70 32.43
N GLU A 201 26.31 -36.68 33.36
CA GLU A 201 25.45 -36.63 34.52
C GLU A 201 25.67 -35.34 35.28
N ASP A 202 24.64 -34.47 35.30
CA ASP A 202 24.69 -33.17 35.97
C ASP A 202 24.25 -33.28 37.44
N ASP A 203 25.13 -32.75 38.25
CA ASP A 203 24.94 -32.45 39.68
C ASP A 203 23.79 -31.42 39.89
N PRO A 204 22.88 -31.58 40.88
CA PRO A 204 21.63 -30.83 40.94
C PRO A 204 21.71 -29.44 41.61
N GLN A 205 22.79 -28.70 41.48
CA GLN A 205 22.94 -27.43 42.25
C GLN A 205 23.07 -26.12 41.44
N ASP A 206 22.98 -26.08 40.12
CA ASP A 206 22.99 -24.82 39.37
C ASP A 206 21.65 -24.51 38.70
N ALA A 207 20.60 -24.33 39.47
CA ALA A 207 19.37 -23.70 39.00
C ALA A 207 19.57 -22.16 39.02
N VAL A 208 20.09 -21.62 37.90
CA VAL A 208 20.02 -20.19 37.64
C VAL A 208 18.54 -19.81 37.53
N ARG A 209 18.07 -18.92 38.43
CA ARG A 209 16.77 -18.28 38.35
C ARG A 209 16.68 -17.50 37.07
N VAL A 210 16.01 -18.08 36.07
CA VAL A 210 15.47 -17.33 34.93
C VAL A 210 14.24 -16.58 35.44
N GLU A 211 14.24 -15.27 35.28
CA GLU A 211 13.10 -14.41 35.55
C GLU A 211 11.87 -14.97 34.82
N ALA A 212 10.71 -14.97 35.49
CA ALA A 212 9.47 -15.53 35.01
C ALA A 212 9.08 -14.90 33.66
N ASP A 213 9.31 -15.61 32.60
CA ASP A 213 8.98 -15.19 31.24
C ASP A 213 7.44 -15.16 31.11
N SER A 214 6.89 -14.02 30.76
CA SER A 214 5.47 -13.79 30.50
C SER A 214 4.87 -14.64 29.37
N GLN A 215 5.67 -15.51 28.77
CA GLN A 215 5.34 -16.37 27.62
C GLN A 215 4.99 -17.81 28.01
N ALA A 216 4.90 -18.16 29.27
CA ALA A 216 4.53 -19.51 29.69
C ALA A 216 3.11 -19.90 29.22
N LEU A 217 2.93 -21.17 28.82
CA LEU A 217 1.61 -21.69 28.53
C LEU A 217 0.74 -21.74 29.80
N PRO A 218 -0.60 -21.57 29.68
CA PRO A 218 -1.49 -21.81 30.79
C PRO A 218 -1.41 -23.28 31.24
N LEU A 219 -1.54 -23.51 32.53
CA LEU A 219 -1.67 -24.86 33.05
C LEU A 219 -2.90 -25.54 32.42
N PHE A 220 -2.76 -26.79 31.99
CA PHE A 220 -3.87 -27.56 31.45
C PHE A 220 -4.83 -27.90 32.59
N PRO A 221 -6.06 -27.36 32.56
CA PRO A 221 -7.03 -27.68 33.62
C PRO A 221 -7.49 -29.13 33.53
N PRO A 222 -7.90 -29.76 34.66
CA PRO A 222 -8.40 -31.11 34.68
C PRO A 222 -9.56 -31.38 33.71
N PHE A 223 -10.34 -30.34 33.41
CA PHE A 223 -11.45 -30.40 32.46
C PHE A 223 -11.03 -30.80 31.03
N LEU A 224 -9.79 -30.57 30.66
CA LEU A 224 -9.28 -30.92 29.31
C LEU A 224 -9.05 -32.41 29.14
N ARG A 225 -9.07 -33.20 30.20
CA ARG A 225 -8.94 -34.68 30.02
C ARG A 225 -9.92 -35.19 28.96
N PRO A 226 -9.47 -36.04 28.06
CA PRO A 226 -8.27 -36.90 28.08
C PRO A 226 -6.99 -36.23 27.52
N TYR A 227 -6.98 -34.94 27.27
CA TYR A 227 -5.81 -34.22 26.76
C TYR A 227 -4.93 -33.73 27.89
N VAL A 228 -3.62 -34.00 27.77
CA VAL A 228 -2.61 -33.64 28.77
C VAL A 228 -1.38 -33.06 28.09
N ARG A 229 -0.60 -32.29 28.83
CA ARG A 229 0.73 -31.85 28.42
C ARG A 229 1.74 -32.92 28.77
N GLY A 230 2.61 -33.27 27.81
CA GLY A 230 3.73 -34.19 28.02
C GLY A 230 4.77 -33.63 29.00
N LYS A 231 5.51 -34.51 29.67
CA LYS A 231 6.61 -34.13 30.61
C LYS A 231 7.67 -33.27 29.93
N ASN A 232 7.97 -33.55 28.67
CA ASN A 232 8.94 -32.82 27.85
C ASN A 232 8.30 -31.80 26.89
N GLY A 233 7.06 -31.41 27.15
CA GLY A 233 6.26 -30.60 26.25
C GLY A 233 5.40 -31.41 25.27
N GLY A 234 4.63 -30.70 24.43
CA GLY A 234 3.70 -31.33 23.48
C GLY A 234 2.35 -31.67 24.11
N VAL A 235 1.39 -31.98 23.25
CA VAL A 235 0.02 -32.32 23.67
C VAL A 235 -0.26 -33.79 23.35
N TYR A 236 -0.78 -34.52 24.33
CA TYR A 236 -1.06 -35.93 24.25
C TYR A 236 -2.53 -36.22 24.56
N TYR A 237 -3.09 -37.21 23.86
CA TYR A 237 -4.37 -37.81 24.15
C TYR A 237 -4.13 -39.09 24.96
N LEU A 238 -4.80 -39.21 26.11
CA LEU A 238 -4.81 -40.39 26.95
C LEU A 238 -6.03 -41.26 26.58
N PRO A 239 -5.85 -42.44 26.00
CA PRO A 239 -6.96 -43.35 25.76
C PRO A 239 -7.73 -43.69 27.06
N PRO A 240 -9.03 -43.97 27.00
CA PRO A 240 -9.77 -44.41 28.16
C PRO A 240 -9.17 -45.71 28.74
N VAL A 241 -9.07 -45.78 30.07
CA VAL A 241 -8.62 -47.01 30.73
C VAL A 241 -9.71 -48.04 30.55
N ASP A 242 -9.41 -49.14 29.88
CA ASP A 242 -10.30 -50.27 29.82
C ASP A 242 -10.30 -50.95 31.21
N LYS A 243 -11.45 -50.99 31.87
CA LYS A 243 -11.58 -51.52 33.24
C LYS A 243 -11.44 -53.05 33.29
N ASP A 244 -11.54 -53.67 32.13
CA ASP A 244 -11.50 -55.13 31.99
C ASP A 244 -10.15 -55.63 31.39
N ALA A 245 -9.19 -54.70 31.11
CA ALA A 245 -7.87 -55.06 30.64
C ALA A 245 -6.98 -55.59 31.78
N GLU A 246 -6.19 -56.63 31.52
CA GLU A 246 -5.18 -57.17 32.46
C GLU A 246 -4.10 -56.09 32.76
N GLU A 247 -3.49 -56.10 33.94
CA GLU A 247 -2.41 -55.18 34.34
C GLU A 247 -1.26 -55.23 33.31
N GLY A 248 -1.18 -54.22 32.43
CA GLY A 248 -0.16 -54.04 31.38
C GLY A 248 -0.67 -53.77 29.98
N GLU A 249 -1.96 -53.88 29.67
CA GLU A 249 -2.59 -53.61 28.37
C GLU A 249 -3.23 -52.21 28.28
N GLN A 250 -2.55 -51.19 28.77
CA GLN A 250 -3.02 -49.83 28.62
C GLN A 250 -2.45 -49.23 27.32
N ASP A 251 -3.32 -48.76 26.44
CA ASP A 251 -2.90 -48.05 25.22
C ASP A 251 -1.96 -46.89 25.51
N ASP A 252 -0.88 -46.78 24.76
CA ASP A 252 0.10 -45.72 24.92
C ASP A 252 -0.52 -44.33 24.64
N PRO A 253 -0.07 -43.29 25.37
CA PRO A 253 -0.50 -41.91 25.07
C PRO A 253 -0.21 -41.51 23.63
N VAL A 254 -1.21 -41.00 22.93
CA VAL A 254 -1.11 -40.57 21.54
C VAL A 254 -0.64 -39.11 21.47
N CYS A 255 0.53 -38.88 20.87
CA CYS A 255 1.02 -37.52 20.62
C CYS A 255 0.19 -36.85 19.52
N ILE A 256 -0.57 -35.80 19.85
CA ILE A 256 -1.37 -35.03 18.91
C ILE A 256 -0.72 -33.72 18.46
N SER A 257 0.23 -33.22 19.25
CA SER A 257 1.13 -32.11 18.84
C SER A 257 2.50 -32.32 19.48
N VAL A 258 3.54 -32.25 18.66
CA VAL A 258 4.93 -32.45 19.12
C VAL A 258 5.39 -31.35 20.06
N ASN A 259 4.94 -30.13 19.81
CA ASN A 259 5.28 -28.94 20.59
C ASN A 259 4.09 -28.49 21.45
N ASP A 260 4.39 -27.66 22.42
CA ASP A 260 3.39 -27.04 23.29
C ASP A 260 2.43 -26.15 22.49
N LEU A 261 1.16 -26.43 22.60
CA LEU A 261 0.09 -25.75 21.88
C LEU A 261 -1.09 -25.56 22.81
N ALA A 262 -1.51 -24.32 23.08
CA ALA A 262 -2.69 -24.07 23.89
C ALA A 262 -3.40 -22.76 23.50
N PRO A 263 -4.73 -22.75 23.41
CA PRO A 263 -5.52 -21.53 23.43
C PRO A 263 -5.33 -20.78 24.75
N ILE A 264 -5.09 -19.48 24.66
CA ILE A 264 -4.87 -18.64 25.84
C ILE A 264 -6.06 -17.71 26.15
N LYS A 265 -6.87 -17.40 25.12
CA LYS A 265 -8.10 -16.62 25.28
C LYS A 265 -9.07 -16.84 24.12
N ARG A 266 -10.32 -16.49 24.35
CA ARG A 266 -11.36 -16.42 23.31
C ARG A 266 -11.40 -15.03 22.73
N MET A 267 -11.70 -14.97 21.44
CA MET A 267 -11.85 -13.73 20.71
C MET A 267 -13.08 -13.83 19.81
N PHE A 268 -13.73 -12.71 19.56
CA PHE A 268 -14.81 -12.60 18.59
C PHE A 268 -14.37 -11.71 17.43
N SER A 269 -14.32 -12.28 16.22
CA SER A 269 -14.07 -11.56 15.00
C SER A 269 -15.39 -11.25 14.32
N PRO A 270 -15.72 -9.98 14.02
CA PRO A 270 -16.92 -9.65 13.23
C PRO A 270 -16.96 -10.33 11.86
N ALA A 271 -15.81 -10.70 11.29
CA ALA A 271 -15.69 -11.39 10.00
C ALA A 271 -15.76 -12.91 10.08
N ASP A 272 -15.21 -13.50 11.16
CA ASP A 272 -14.99 -14.94 11.29
C ASP A 272 -15.83 -15.59 12.37
N GLY A 273 -16.48 -14.78 13.22
CA GLY A 273 -17.20 -15.25 14.39
C GLY A 273 -16.27 -15.59 15.56
N GLU A 274 -16.64 -16.57 16.35
CA GLU A 274 -15.84 -17.04 17.48
C GLU A 274 -14.49 -17.55 17.05
N CYS A 275 -13.44 -17.17 17.79
CA CYS A 275 -12.05 -17.51 17.50
C CYS A 275 -11.31 -17.87 18.80
N LEU A 276 -10.33 -18.74 18.69
CA LEU A 276 -9.34 -18.98 19.73
C LEU A 276 -8.04 -18.24 19.41
N TYR A 277 -7.44 -17.61 20.40
CA TYR A 277 -6.09 -17.09 20.31
C TYR A 277 -5.14 -18.13 20.85
N VAL A 278 -4.37 -18.75 19.95
CA VAL A 278 -3.57 -19.95 20.21
C VAL A 278 -2.11 -19.57 20.31
N ARG A 279 -1.45 -20.04 21.36
CA ARG A 279 0.00 -19.92 21.57
C ARG A 279 0.65 -21.26 21.26
N HIS A 280 1.67 -21.25 20.44
CA HIS A 280 2.49 -22.37 20.05
C HIS A 280 3.94 -22.11 20.48
N VAL A 281 4.43 -22.92 21.42
CA VAL A 281 5.78 -22.78 21.97
C VAL A 281 6.64 -23.90 21.42
N MET A 282 7.68 -23.52 20.70
CA MET A 282 8.69 -24.42 20.14
C MET A 282 9.98 -24.33 20.94
N LYS A 283 10.74 -25.43 21.00
CA LYS A 283 11.91 -25.52 21.89
C LYS A 283 13.05 -24.56 21.51
N HIS A 284 13.23 -24.31 20.20
CA HIS A 284 14.36 -23.56 19.65
C HIS A 284 13.94 -22.36 18.79
N ASP A 285 12.64 -22.20 18.55
CA ASP A 285 12.08 -21.13 17.75
C ASP A 285 11.28 -20.14 18.62
N PRO A 286 11.13 -18.89 18.20
CA PRO A 286 10.26 -17.94 18.88
C PRO A 286 8.85 -18.46 19.03
N THR A 287 8.24 -18.20 20.19
CA THR A 287 6.84 -18.50 20.43
C THR A 287 5.95 -17.87 19.36
N LYS A 288 5.10 -18.65 18.72
CA LYS A 288 4.12 -18.17 17.74
C LYS A 288 2.75 -18.04 18.37
N GLU A 289 2.06 -16.98 18.00
CA GLU A 289 0.66 -16.76 18.38
C GLU A 289 -0.18 -16.52 17.14
N PHE A 290 -1.33 -17.17 17.05
CA PHE A 290 -2.21 -17.04 15.91
C PHE A 290 -3.68 -17.15 16.31
N VAL A 291 -4.54 -16.59 15.44
CA VAL A 291 -5.99 -16.68 15.61
C VAL A 291 -6.51 -17.89 14.86
N LEU A 292 -7.27 -18.73 15.55
CA LEU A 292 -7.91 -19.91 15.00
C LEU A 292 -9.44 -19.74 15.03
N PRO A 293 -10.10 -19.44 13.90
CA PRO A 293 -11.56 -19.35 13.84
C PRO A 293 -12.21 -20.69 14.17
N MET A 294 -13.22 -20.71 15.03
CA MET A 294 -13.93 -21.93 15.40
C MET A 294 -14.56 -22.64 14.19
N LYS A 295 -15.06 -21.90 13.21
CA LYS A 295 -15.54 -22.48 11.95
C LYS A 295 -14.50 -23.34 11.21
N TRP A 296 -13.19 -23.07 11.41
CA TRP A 296 -12.10 -23.87 10.84
C TRP A 296 -11.72 -25.06 11.73
N VAL A 297 -11.97 -24.97 13.04
CA VAL A 297 -11.83 -26.13 13.92
C VAL A 297 -12.77 -27.26 13.49
N TYR A 298 -13.99 -26.93 13.06
CA TYR A 298 -14.97 -27.89 12.55
C TYR A 298 -14.74 -28.33 11.10
N ALA A 299 -13.77 -27.72 10.39
CA ALA A 299 -13.41 -28.05 9.01
C ALA A 299 -12.00 -28.66 8.94
N ALA A 300 -11.88 -29.98 8.93
CA ALA A 300 -10.62 -30.71 9.07
C ALA A 300 -9.50 -30.22 8.13
N ASP A 301 -9.80 -29.93 6.85
CA ASP A 301 -8.79 -29.48 5.90
C ASP A 301 -8.35 -28.04 6.17
N LYS A 302 -9.26 -27.17 6.61
CA LYS A 302 -8.92 -25.80 7.02
C LYS A 302 -8.13 -25.77 8.33
N LEU A 303 -8.43 -26.67 9.25
CA LEU A 303 -7.65 -26.84 10.47
C LEU A 303 -6.21 -27.27 10.14
N LYS A 304 -6.04 -28.26 9.26
CA LYS A 304 -4.70 -28.68 8.81
C LYS A 304 -3.93 -27.52 8.16
N GLU A 305 -4.59 -26.78 7.29
CA GLU A 305 -4.00 -25.61 6.60
C GLU A 305 -3.48 -24.57 7.58
N ILE A 306 -4.30 -24.15 8.55
CA ILE A 306 -3.89 -23.12 9.51
C ILE A 306 -2.86 -23.61 10.52
N LEU A 307 -2.94 -24.85 10.97
CA LEU A 307 -1.96 -25.42 11.89
C LEU A 307 -0.59 -25.59 11.23
N SER A 308 -0.55 -26.11 9.98
CA SER A 308 0.70 -26.27 9.23
C SER A 308 1.35 -24.92 8.89
N SER A 309 0.55 -23.90 8.51
CA SER A 309 1.07 -22.55 8.25
C SER A 309 1.65 -21.85 9.49
N ASN A 310 1.25 -22.31 10.70
CA ASN A 310 1.81 -21.84 11.98
C ASN A 310 2.83 -22.81 12.57
N SER A 311 3.42 -23.68 11.74
CA SER A 311 4.47 -24.64 12.11
C SER A 311 4.07 -25.67 13.18
N VAL A 312 2.78 -25.90 13.38
CA VAL A 312 2.32 -26.95 14.29
C VAL A 312 2.55 -28.30 13.63
N THR A 313 3.38 -29.14 14.27
CA THR A 313 3.72 -30.47 13.78
C THR A 313 2.81 -31.52 14.40
N PHE A 314 2.08 -32.22 13.56
CA PHE A 314 1.14 -33.30 13.97
C PHE A 314 0.97 -34.32 12.85
N LEU A 315 0.54 -35.53 13.20
CA LEU A 315 0.18 -36.54 12.19
C LEU A 315 -1.23 -36.28 11.66
N PRO A 316 -1.46 -36.32 10.34
CA PRO A 316 -2.81 -36.08 9.77
C PRO A 316 -3.89 -37.00 10.31
N ALA A 317 -3.54 -38.23 10.71
CA ALA A 317 -4.46 -39.19 11.35
C ALA A 317 -5.04 -38.66 12.69
N HIS A 318 -4.32 -37.77 13.37
CA HIS A 318 -4.74 -37.22 14.66
C HIS A 318 -5.54 -35.91 14.55
N THR A 319 -5.97 -35.52 13.35
CA THR A 319 -6.74 -34.29 13.14
C THR A 319 -8.01 -34.23 13.98
N ASN A 320 -8.73 -35.35 14.12
CA ASN A 320 -9.94 -35.40 14.94
C ASN A 320 -9.65 -35.17 16.44
N HIS A 321 -8.50 -35.63 16.93
CA HIS A 321 -8.08 -35.35 18.31
C HIS A 321 -7.78 -33.86 18.51
N LEU A 322 -7.13 -33.23 17.53
CA LEU A 322 -6.89 -31.77 17.57
C LEU A 322 -8.19 -30.96 17.51
N MET A 323 -9.15 -31.36 16.66
CA MET A 323 -10.48 -30.74 16.64
C MET A 323 -11.15 -30.80 18.02
N ASN A 324 -11.23 -32.00 18.62
CA ASN A 324 -11.81 -32.17 19.96
C ASN A 324 -11.02 -31.44 21.05
N TYR A 325 -9.72 -31.39 20.96
CA TYR A 325 -8.85 -30.62 21.85
C TYR A 325 -9.20 -29.12 21.87
N PHE A 326 -9.31 -28.52 20.70
CA PHE A 326 -9.67 -27.09 20.59
C PHE A 326 -11.12 -26.83 21.03
N ILE A 327 -12.07 -27.75 20.74
CA ILE A 327 -13.46 -27.65 21.21
C ILE A 327 -13.51 -27.67 22.73
N LYS A 328 -12.75 -28.57 23.39
CA LYS A 328 -12.69 -28.61 24.86
C LYS A 328 -12.07 -27.36 25.47
N TRP A 329 -11.03 -26.79 24.82
CA TRP A 329 -10.47 -25.52 25.24
C TRP A 329 -11.49 -24.38 25.11
N ASP A 330 -12.22 -24.32 24.01
CA ASP A 330 -13.26 -23.33 23.82
C ASP A 330 -14.33 -23.40 24.90
N GLN A 331 -14.85 -24.60 25.20
CA GLN A 331 -15.80 -24.84 26.29
C GLN A 331 -15.26 -24.39 27.66
N TYR A 332 -14.00 -24.71 27.95
CA TYR A 332 -13.35 -24.26 29.17
C TYR A 332 -13.25 -22.73 29.26
N LEU A 333 -12.76 -22.10 28.21
CA LEU A 333 -12.62 -20.65 28.17
C LEU A 333 -13.98 -19.94 28.18
N GLN A 334 -15.03 -20.53 27.59
CA GLN A 334 -16.41 -20.00 27.68
C GLN A 334 -16.91 -19.97 29.13
N SER A 335 -16.47 -20.92 29.94
CA SER A 335 -16.85 -20.94 31.37
C SER A 335 -16.10 -19.90 32.24
N LYS A 336 -15.04 -19.29 31.71
CA LYS A 336 -14.15 -18.37 32.45
C LYS A 336 -14.42 -16.91 32.15
N ASP A 337 -14.38 -16.54 30.86
CA ASP A 337 -14.40 -15.14 30.44
C ASP A 337 -15.23 -14.92 29.17
N ARG A 338 -15.66 -13.67 28.99
CA ARG A 338 -16.26 -13.23 27.72
C ARG A 338 -15.19 -13.19 26.61
N ALA A 339 -15.62 -13.45 25.38
CA ALA A 339 -14.75 -13.27 24.23
C ALA A 339 -14.35 -11.80 24.06
N GLU A 340 -13.06 -11.57 23.84
CA GLU A 340 -12.55 -10.25 23.50
C GLU A 340 -12.88 -9.92 22.04
N VAL A 341 -13.49 -8.77 21.78
CA VAL A 341 -13.83 -8.37 20.41
C VAL A 341 -12.58 -7.94 19.66
N MET A 342 -12.36 -8.54 18.50
CA MET A 342 -11.23 -8.17 17.64
C MET A 342 -11.47 -6.86 16.90
N HIS A 343 -10.45 -6.04 16.85
CA HIS A 343 -10.46 -4.84 16.07
C HIS A 343 -10.17 -5.15 14.59
N MET A 344 -11.12 -4.77 13.73
CA MET A 344 -11.04 -4.95 12.27
C MET A 344 -10.40 -3.77 11.56
N GLN A 345 -10.24 -2.66 12.26
CA GLN A 345 -9.72 -1.39 11.75
C GLN A 345 -8.89 -0.70 12.83
N MET A 346 -7.99 0.19 12.43
CA MET A 346 -7.31 1.14 13.30
C MET A 346 -8.25 2.31 13.64
N GLY A 347 -7.79 3.21 14.51
CA GLY A 347 -8.54 4.41 14.86
C GLY A 347 -9.60 4.19 15.93
N TRP A 348 -10.62 5.02 15.94
CA TRP A 348 -11.69 4.99 16.90
C TRP A 348 -12.50 3.68 16.85
N THR A 349 -12.76 3.07 17.99
CA THR A 349 -13.70 1.96 18.10
C THR A 349 -15.12 2.42 17.78
N GLU A 350 -16.04 1.48 17.59
CA GLU A 350 -17.43 1.83 17.21
C GLU A 350 -18.12 2.75 18.23
N ASN A 351 -17.87 2.51 19.53
CA ASN A 351 -18.44 3.31 20.62
C ASN A 351 -17.61 4.56 20.93
N ASN A 352 -16.47 4.78 20.26
CA ASN A 352 -15.51 5.85 20.54
C ASN A 352 -15.00 5.88 21.99
N ASP A 353 -14.97 4.73 22.64
CA ASP A 353 -14.49 4.55 24.00
C ASP A 353 -13.00 4.18 24.08
N SER A 354 -12.44 3.79 22.94
CA SER A 354 -11.01 3.54 22.76
C SER A 354 -10.53 3.86 21.36
N PHE A 355 -9.20 3.89 21.21
CA PHE A 355 -8.51 4.15 19.94
C PHE A 355 -7.44 3.08 19.71
N VAL A 356 -7.48 2.43 18.54
CA VAL A 356 -6.57 1.35 18.18
C VAL A 356 -5.46 1.88 17.26
N VAL A 357 -4.21 1.65 17.63
CA VAL A 357 -3.05 1.97 16.81
C VAL A 357 -1.99 0.87 16.94
N GLY A 358 -1.71 0.20 15.84
CA GLY A 358 -0.79 -0.93 15.84
C GLY A 358 -1.30 -2.11 16.68
N LEU A 359 -0.53 -2.46 17.70
CA LEU A 359 -0.85 -3.51 18.65
C LEU A 359 -1.34 -2.96 20.01
N ARG A 360 -1.68 -1.66 20.05
CA ARG A 360 -2.09 -0.94 21.26
C ARG A 360 -3.52 -0.44 21.11
N GLU A 361 -4.26 -0.53 22.18
CA GLU A 361 -5.57 0.07 22.35
C GLU A 361 -5.50 1.08 23.49
N ILE A 362 -5.73 2.35 23.18
CA ILE A 362 -5.75 3.46 24.14
C ILE A 362 -7.19 3.67 24.55
N THR A 363 -7.49 3.43 25.81
CA THR A 363 -8.84 3.59 26.35
C THR A 363 -9.12 5.03 26.75
N ARG A 364 -10.40 5.38 26.89
CA ARG A 364 -10.83 6.72 27.33
C ARG A 364 -10.23 7.14 28.68
N ASN A 365 -9.87 6.17 29.53
CA ASN A 365 -9.21 6.43 30.82
C ASN A 365 -7.69 6.66 30.66
N GLY A 366 -7.17 6.77 29.45
CA GLY A 366 -5.75 6.94 29.15
C GLY A 366 -4.89 5.69 29.37
N GLN A 367 -5.49 4.54 29.66
CA GLN A 367 -4.78 3.29 29.80
C GLN A 367 -4.43 2.68 28.45
N ASP A 368 -3.20 2.22 28.33
CA ASP A 368 -2.74 1.42 27.21
C ASP A 368 -2.92 -0.07 27.52
N ARG A 369 -3.55 -0.79 26.61
CA ARG A 369 -3.64 -2.25 26.69
C ARG A 369 -3.30 -2.87 25.34
N PRO A 370 -2.88 -4.16 25.30
CA PRO A 370 -2.69 -4.86 24.05
C PRO A 370 -3.99 -4.89 23.24
N ALA A 371 -3.92 -4.53 21.96
CA ALA A 371 -5.06 -4.58 21.05
C ALA A 371 -5.24 -6.00 20.48
N ALA A 372 -6.48 -6.49 20.49
CA ALA A 372 -6.87 -7.69 19.80
C ALA A 372 -7.02 -7.45 18.29
N ALA A 373 -5.90 -7.40 17.55
CA ALA A 373 -5.92 -7.14 16.12
C ALA A 373 -6.40 -8.37 15.31
N SER A 374 -7.39 -8.18 14.45
CA SER A 374 -7.82 -9.17 13.48
C SER A 374 -6.68 -9.53 12.50
N PRO A 375 -6.63 -10.76 11.97
CA PRO A 375 -5.71 -11.13 10.89
C PRO A 375 -5.73 -10.17 9.69
N LEU A 376 -6.86 -9.55 9.38
CA LEU A 376 -7.01 -8.57 8.29
C LEU A 376 -6.16 -7.31 8.47
N VAL A 377 -5.93 -6.87 9.70
CA VAL A 377 -5.16 -5.66 10.00
C VAL A 377 -3.77 -5.95 10.55
N ARG A 378 -3.41 -7.23 10.70
CA ARG A 378 -2.14 -7.64 11.31
C ARG A 378 -0.92 -7.03 10.63
N ASN A 379 -0.89 -6.98 9.30
CA ASN A 379 0.23 -6.41 8.56
C ASN A 379 0.33 -4.90 8.77
N ILE A 380 -0.81 -4.20 8.76
CA ILE A 380 -0.84 -2.76 9.04
C ILE A 380 -0.45 -2.48 10.49
N SER A 381 -0.88 -3.30 11.44
CA SER A 381 -0.53 -3.15 12.86
C SER A 381 0.98 -3.13 13.09
N LYS A 382 1.74 -3.93 12.34
CA LYS A 382 3.21 -3.95 12.44
C LYS A 382 3.86 -2.65 11.96
N LEU A 383 3.26 -1.97 10.99
CA LEU A 383 3.75 -0.71 10.45
C LEU A 383 3.53 0.48 11.41
N LEU A 384 2.65 0.30 12.39
CA LEU A 384 2.26 1.31 13.37
C LEU A 384 2.97 1.13 14.72
N VAL A 385 4.04 0.36 14.76
CA VAL A 385 4.85 0.18 15.96
C VAL A 385 5.83 1.34 16.09
N PRO A 386 5.86 2.04 17.25
CA PRO A 386 6.79 3.14 17.46
C PRO A 386 8.24 2.66 17.31
N THR A 387 9.02 3.42 16.54
CA THR A 387 10.42 3.09 16.23
C THR A 387 11.30 4.33 16.36
N GLY A 388 12.55 4.13 16.77
CA GLY A 388 13.55 5.19 16.90
C GLY A 388 13.37 6.06 18.14
N ASP A 389 13.99 7.24 18.12
CA ASP A 389 14.02 8.19 19.25
C ASP A 389 12.96 9.29 19.07
N PRO A 390 11.98 9.45 19.98
CA PRO A 390 10.99 10.51 19.93
C PRO A 390 11.59 11.92 20.02
N ALA A 391 12.76 12.10 20.64
CA ALA A 391 13.40 13.41 20.72
C ALA A 391 13.97 13.84 19.36
N ILE A 392 14.49 12.93 18.57
CA ILE A 392 14.96 13.20 17.20
C ILE A 392 13.76 13.52 16.30
N TRP A 393 12.68 12.74 16.41
CA TRP A 393 11.42 13.04 15.69
C TRP A 393 10.94 14.44 16.00
N ARG A 394 10.88 14.81 17.30
CA ARG A 394 10.45 16.13 17.74
C ARG A 394 11.33 17.25 17.18
N LYS A 395 12.65 17.08 17.24
CA LYS A 395 13.60 18.06 16.68
C LYS A 395 13.34 18.31 15.19
N SER A 396 13.04 17.27 14.43
CA SER A 396 12.72 17.38 13.02
C SER A 396 11.35 18.02 12.77
N ALA A 397 10.36 17.74 13.61
CA ALA A 397 9.05 18.38 13.59
C ALA A 397 9.17 19.90 13.89
N ASP A 398 9.93 20.27 14.93
CA ASP A 398 10.17 21.67 15.32
C ASP A 398 10.94 22.45 14.23
N ALA A 399 11.81 21.78 13.46
CA ALA A 399 12.51 22.41 12.33
C ALA A 399 11.54 22.85 11.21
N LEU A 400 10.37 22.23 11.10
CA LEU A 400 9.32 22.65 10.16
C LEU A 400 8.61 23.95 10.59
N ASN A 401 8.84 24.44 11.81
CA ASN A 401 8.34 25.75 12.24
C ASN A 401 9.14 26.93 11.66
N ALA A 402 10.23 26.69 10.93
CA ALA A 402 10.96 27.75 10.26
C ALA A 402 10.15 28.38 9.11
N PRO A 403 10.29 29.72 8.88
CA PRO A 403 9.65 30.38 7.74
C PRO A 403 9.99 29.71 6.41
N GLY A 404 8.97 29.50 5.56
CA GLY A 404 9.08 28.80 4.28
C GLY A 404 8.67 27.32 4.34
N PHE A 405 8.54 26.72 5.52
CA PHE A 405 8.06 25.36 5.71
C PHE A 405 6.57 25.26 6.09
N GLU A 406 5.80 26.35 5.97
CA GLU A 406 4.39 26.41 6.41
C GLU A 406 3.56 25.26 5.83
N MET A 407 3.72 24.95 4.55
CA MET A 407 2.99 23.86 3.91
C MET A 407 3.44 22.47 4.41
N HIS A 408 4.73 22.31 4.73
CA HIS A 408 5.26 21.07 5.27
C HIS A 408 4.80 20.86 6.73
N MET A 409 4.76 21.94 7.52
CA MET A 409 4.18 21.94 8.86
C MET A 409 2.68 21.62 8.82
N PHE A 410 1.95 22.17 7.84
CA PHE A 410 0.55 21.84 7.62
C PHE A 410 0.34 20.34 7.34
N ALA A 411 1.21 19.73 6.53
CA ALA A 411 1.16 18.28 6.27
C ALA A 411 1.41 17.45 7.54
N LEU A 412 2.36 17.85 8.38
CA LEU A 412 2.58 17.23 9.70
C LEU A 412 1.33 17.33 10.58
N MET A 413 0.73 18.51 10.64
CA MET A 413 -0.51 18.75 11.41
C MET A 413 -1.69 17.93 10.87
N CYS A 414 -1.76 17.65 9.56
CA CYS A 414 -2.76 16.75 8.97
C CYS A 414 -2.66 15.31 9.54
N GLY A 415 -1.44 14.86 9.90
CA GLY A 415 -1.24 13.60 10.60
C GLY A 415 -2.02 13.53 11.91
N PHE A 416 -1.93 14.58 12.73
CA PHE A 416 -2.70 14.73 13.97
C PHE A 416 -4.19 15.03 13.71
N GLY A 417 -4.49 15.76 12.62
CA GLY A 417 -5.87 16.15 12.26
C GLY A 417 -6.73 14.98 11.78
N SER A 418 -6.12 13.95 11.22
CA SER A 418 -6.85 12.83 10.64
C SER A 418 -7.82 12.14 11.62
N PRO A 419 -7.46 11.81 12.86
CA PRO A 419 -8.42 11.28 13.85
C PRO A 419 -9.55 12.22 14.22
N LEU A 420 -9.35 13.53 14.10
CA LEU A 420 -10.38 14.52 14.43
C LEU A 420 -11.42 14.67 13.31
N MET A 421 -11.19 14.08 12.13
CA MET A 421 -12.20 14.07 11.06
C MET A 421 -13.53 13.44 11.51
N ARG A 422 -13.52 12.57 12.51
CA ARG A 422 -14.76 12.00 13.09
C ARG A 422 -15.73 13.06 13.62
N PHE A 423 -15.23 14.23 14.01
CA PHE A 423 -16.05 15.34 14.55
C PHE A 423 -16.57 16.26 13.44
N THR A 424 -16.20 16.03 12.20
CA THR A 424 -16.60 16.82 11.05
C THR A 424 -17.79 16.20 10.31
N SER A 425 -18.36 16.95 9.37
CA SER A 425 -19.50 16.50 8.55
C SER A 425 -19.08 15.65 7.33
N THR A 426 -17.78 15.48 7.07
CA THR A 426 -17.26 14.73 5.93
C THR A 426 -16.50 13.50 6.37
N SER A 427 -16.65 12.39 5.63
CA SER A 427 -15.95 11.13 5.97
C SER A 427 -14.47 11.15 5.58
N GLY A 428 -14.07 11.97 4.61
CA GLY A 428 -12.65 12.06 4.23
C GLY A 428 -12.38 13.26 3.35
N VAL A 429 -11.15 13.74 3.41
CA VAL A 429 -10.66 14.84 2.59
C VAL A 429 -9.38 14.40 1.89
N VAL A 430 -9.23 14.80 0.65
CA VAL A 430 -8.03 14.56 -0.15
C VAL A 430 -7.25 15.85 -0.28
N ILE A 431 -5.99 15.83 0.12
CA ILE A 431 -5.04 16.91 -0.15
C ILE A 431 -4.01 16.45 -1.17
N SER A 432 -3.59 17.33 -2.05
CA SER A 432 -2.53 17.06 -3.03
C SER A 432 -1.44 18.10 -2.93
N PHE A 433 -0.21 17.65 -2.84
CA PHE A 433 0.97 18.50 -2.97
C PHE A 433 1.58 18.29 -4.34
N THR A 434 1.55 19.35 -5.16
CA THR A 434 2.06 19.31 -6.53
C THR A 434 3.25 20.24 -6.70
N SER A 435 4.17 19.85 -7.57
CA SER A 435 5.26 20.71 -8.02
C SER A 435 5.88 20.13 -9.28
N VAL A 436 6.08 20.96 -10.30
CA VAL A 436 6.78 20.60 -11.54
C VAL A 436 8.26 20.33 -11.26
N GLU A 437 8.84 21.07 -10.32
CA GLU A 437 10.25 20.92 -9.94
C GLU A 437 10.42 19.78 -8.92
N SER A 438 11.49 19.02 -9.08
CA SER A 438 11.92 18.03 -8.09
C SER A 438 12.65 18.73 -6.93
N GLY A 439 12.65 18.08 -5.76
CA GLY A 439 13.41 18.56 -4.58
C GLY A 439 12.67 19.55 -3.68
N ASN A 440 11.37 19.77 -3.88
CA ASN A 440 10.52 20.61 -3.03
C ASN A 440 9.98 19.86 -1.79
N ALA A 441 10.49 18.66 -1.53
CA ALA A 441 10.15 17.80 -0.38
C ALA A 441 8.67 17.44 -0.23
N LYS A 442 7.93 17.26 -1.34
CA LYS A 442 6.52 16.79 -1.34
C LYS A 442 6.34 15.47 -0.56
N THR A 443 7.10 14.44 -0.96
CA THR A 443 7.12 13.14 -0.28
C THR A 443 7.59 13.28 1.17
N GLY A 444 8.58 14.15 1.45
CA GLY A 444 9.01 14.45 2.82
C GLY A 444 7.91 15.05 3.70
N ALA A 445 7.10 15.97 3.15
CA ALA A 445 5.95 16.54 3.84
C ALA A 445 4.89 15.45 4.17
N MET A 446 4.60 14.56 3.23
CA MET A 446 3.72 13.42 3.43
C MET A 446 4.27 12.48 4.52
N TYR A 447 5.57 12.19 4.48
CA TYR A 447 6.23 11.35 5.49
C TYR A 447 6.18 11.97 6.89
N ALA A 448 6.32 13.30 7.00
CA ALA A 448 6.16 13.98 8.29
C ALA A 448 4.77 13.72 8.89
N GLY A 449 3.70 13.84 8.11
CA GLY A 449 2.34 13.56 8.58
C GLY A 449 2.10 12.09 8.92
N LEU A 450 2.58 11.15 8.10
CA LEU A 450 2.44 9.72 8.33
C LEU A 450 3.26 9.24 9.54
N SER A 451 4.44 9.85 9.79
CA SER A 451 5.35 9.49 10.89
C SER A 451 4.74 9.70 12.29
N VAL A 452 3.70 10.49 12.39
CA VAL A 452 2.92 10.62 13.63
C VAL A 452 2.43 9.26 14.13
N TRP A 453 2.09 8.35 13.20
CA TRP A 453 1.43 7.08 13.49
C TRP A 453 2.31 5.85 13.31
N GLY A 454 3.24 5.84 12.35
CA GLY A 454 4.04 4.67 12.05
C GLY A 454 5.04 4.90 10.94
N ASP A 455 5.53 3.81 10.32
CA ASP A 455 6.49 3.86 9.22
C ASP A 455 5.92 4.62 8.02
N PRO A 456 6.40 5.83 7.72
CA PRO A 456 5.80 6.65 6.68
C PRO A 456 6.03 6.09 5.28
N LYS A 457 7.10 5.33 5.06
CA LYS A 457 7.40 4.71 3.77
C LYS A 457 6.43 3.56 3.49
N GLU A 458 6.22 2.70 4.47
CA GLU A 458 5.36 1.53 4.32
C GLU A 458 3.85 1.89 4.46
N LEU A 459 3.52 2.99 5.16
CA LEU A 459 2.14 3.52 5.23
C LEU A 459 1.72 4.21 3.93
N SER A 460 2.66 4.78 3.18
CA SER A 460 2.38 5.31 1.84
C SER A 460 2.25 4.20 0.80
N VAL A 461 1.47 4.46 -0.23
CA VAL A 461 1.32 3.58 -1.39
C VAL A 461 1.81 4.33 -2.62
N VAL A 462 2.69 3.71 -3.39
CA VAL A 462 3.10 4.26 -4.69
C VAL A 462 2.04 3.89 -5.72
N ASP A 463 1.59 4.86 -6.50
CA ASP A 463 0.60 4.62 -7.54
C ASP A 463 1.11 3.63 -8.59
N GLY A 464 0.23 2.71 -9.02
CA GLY A 464 0.56 1.62 -9.94
C GLY A 464 1.05 0.33 -9.28
N ASN A 465 1.41 0.34 -7.99
CA ASN A 465 1.87 -0.86 -7.26
C ASN A 465 0.75 -1.59 -6.50
N ALA A 466 -0.47 -1.06 -6.50
CA ALA A 466 -1.61 -1.66 -5.82
C ALA A 466 -2.85 -1.69 -6.71
N THR A 467 -3.64 -2.76 -6.58
CA THR A 467 -4.97 -2.81 -7.21
C THR A 467 -5.95 -1.89 -6.47
N ASP A 468 -6.98 -1.39 -7.15
CA ASP A 468 -8.05 -0.58 -6.53
C ASP A 468 -8.60 -1.20 -5.23
N ASN A 469 -8.77 -2.52 -5.21
CA ASN A 469 -9.32 -3.21 -4.04
C ASN A 469 -8.32 -3.26 -2.88
N ALA A 470 -7.04 -3.47 -3.14
CA ALA A 470 -6.00 -3.45 -2.12
C ALA A 470 -5.85 -2.04 -1.53
N PHE A 471 -5.92 -1.01 -2.39
CA PHE A 471 -5.88 0.38 -2.02
C PHE A 471 -7.02 0.77 -1.07
N ILE A 472 -8.26 0.46 -1.47
CA ILE A 472 -9.44 0.72 -0.65
C ILE A 472 -9.41 -0.12 0.65
N GLY A 473 -8.96 -1.36 0.59
CA GLY A 473 -8.79 -2.19 1.78
C GLY A 473 -7.83 -1.55 2.79
N ARG A 474 -6.70 -1.02 2.33
CA ARG A 474 -5.72 -0.32 3.18
C ARG A 474 -6.28 0.96 3.80
N LEU A 475 -6.95 1.78 3.00
CA LEU A 475 -7.64 2.98 3.46
C LEU A 475 -8.66 2.67 4.57
N LEU A 476 -9.50 1.66 4.35
CA LEU A 476 -10.50 1.24 5.33
C LEU A 476 -9.87 0.69 6.62
N ASN A 477 -8.78 -0.08 6.49
CA ASN A 477 -8.06 -0.61 7.64
C ASN A 477 -7.42 0.50 8.50
N LEU A 478 -6.94 1.59 7.89
CA LEU A 478 -6.41 2.76 8.61
C LEU A 478 -7.50 3.59 9.29
N LYS A 479 -8.71 3.60 8.74
CA LYS A 479 -9.94 4.22 9.26
C LYS A 479 -9.82 5.71 9.59
N ASN A 480 -9.07 6.08 10.62
CA ASN A 480 -8.92 7.46 11.11
C ASN A 480 -7.48 7.95 11.05
N LEU A 481 -6.54 7.11 10.66
CA LEU A 481 -5.14 7.48 10.50
C LEU A 481 -4.91 8.07 9.11
N MET A 482 -3.96 8.99 9.02
CA MET A 482 -3.59 9.60 7.73
C MET A 482 -3.15 8.54 6.72
N PHE A 483 -3.55 8.69 5.46
CA PHE A 483 -3.20 7.81 4.35
C PHE A 483 -2.38 8.55 3.30
N GLY A 484 -1.29 7.95 2.83
CA GLY A 484 -0.37 8.55 1.87
C GLY A 484 -0.41 7.85 0.51
N ILE A 485 -0.35 8.65 -0.58
CA ILE A 485 -0.25 8.19 -1.96
C ILE A 485 0.86 8.96 -2.64
N ASP A 486 1.96 8.28 -2.91
CA ASP A 486 3.11 8.87 -3.57
C ASP A 486 3.02 8.70 -5.10
N GLU A 487 3.54 9.67 -5.84
CA GLU A 487 3.63 9.66 -7.30
C GLU A 487 2.28 9.50 -8.05
N ALA A 488 1.21 10.12 -7.56
CA ALA A 488 -0.12 10.09 -8.20
C ALA A 488 -0.16 10.66 -9.64
N SER A 489 0.95 11.23 -10.12
CA SER A 489 1.10 11.68 -11.51
C SER A 489 1.01 10.56 -12.55
N ASN A 490 1.22 9.31 -12.17
CA ASN A 490 1.16 8.16 -13.09
C ASN A 490 -0.26 7.58 -13.23
N ALA A 491 -1.17 7.87 -12.30
CA ALA A 491 -2.55 7.39 -12.33
C ALA A 491 -3.33 7.96 -13.51
N LYS A 492 -4.31 7.22 -14.02
CA LYS A 492 -5.25 7.74 -15.00
C LYS A 492 -6.24 8.70 -14.33
N ALA A 493 -6.73 9.69 -15.08
CA ALA A 493 -7.66 10.68 -14.55
C ALA A 493 -8.96 10.06 -14.00
N GLU A 494 -9.48 9.02 -14.67
CA GLU A 494 -10.68 8.30 -14.24
C GLU A 494 -10.46 7.56 -12.92
N ASP A 495 -9.26 6.99 -12.73
CA ASP A 495 -8.89 6.27 -11.51
C ASP A 495 -8.75 7.24 -10.34
N LEU A 496 -8.10 8.40 -10.56
CA LEU A 496 -8.01 9.48 -9.58
C LEU A 496 -9.39 10.04 -9.20
N SER A 497 -10.25 10.28 -10.18
CA SER A 497 -11.63 10.74 -9.92
C SER A 497 -12.37 9.74 -9.04
N ARG A 498 -12.32 8.45 -9.38
CA ARG A 498 -12.94 7.38 -8.57
C ARG A 498 -12.36 7.31 -7.17
N LEU A 499 -11.06 7.47 -7.04
CA LEU A 499 -10.35 7.42 -5.76
C LEU A 499 -10.77 8.57 -4.85
N ILE A 500 -10.77 9.82 -5.36
CA ILE A 500 -11.19 11.01 -4.63
C ILE A 500 -12.63 10.84 -4.12
N HIS A 501 -13.53 10.35 -4.98
CA HIS A 501 -14.90 10.06 -4.57
C HIS A 501 -14.98 9.01 -3.46
N ARG A 502 -14.24 7.92 -3.55
CA ARG A 502 -14.26 6.85 -2.55
C ARG A 502 -13.71 7.30 -1.21
N ILE A 503 -12.61 8.05 -1.20
CA ILE A 503 -12.05 8.60 0.04
C ILE A 503 -13.07 9.53 0.70
N SER A 504 -13.69 10.42 -0.08
CA SER A 504 -14.68 11.36 0.46
C SER A 504 -15.98 10.70 0.95
N GLN A 505 -16.34 9.53 0.43
CA GLN A 505 -17.47 8.74 0.91
C GLN A 505 -17.15 7.90 2.14
N GLY A 506 -15.88 7.51 2.31
CA GLY A 506 -15.42 6.75 3.46
C GLY A 506 -16.05 5.37 3.63
N LYS A 507 -16.58 4.76 2.56
CA LYS A 507 -17.30 3.47 2.62
C LYS A 507 -16.75 2.46 1.63
N ALA A 508 -16.76 1.19 2.03
CA ALA A 508 -16.51 0.06 1.13
C ALA A 508 -17.64 -0.09 0.10
N LYS A 509 -17.35 -0.76 -1.02
CA LYS A 509 -18.41 -1.23 -1.91
C LYS A 509 -19.21 -2.32 -1.19
N LEU A 510 -20.53 -2.19 -1.17
CA LEU A 510 -21.41 -3.26 -0.72
C LEU A 510 -21.16 -4.53 -1.54
N ARG A 511 -21.03 -5.65 -0.86
CA ARG A 511 -20.83 -6.97 -1.48
C ARG A 511 -21.78 -7.97 -0.88
N MET A 512 -22.38 -8.79 -1.74
CA MET A 512 -23.17 -9.94 -1.32
C MET A 512 -22.26 -11.03 -0.72
N GLN A 513 -22.79 -11.81 0.21
CA GLN A 513 -22.14 -13.03 0.67
C GLN A 513 -22.24 -14.10 -0.44
N SER A 514 -21.18 -14.90 -0.58
CA SER A 514 -21.12 -15.92 -1.64
C SER A 514 -22.05 -17.12 -1.41
N SER A 515 -22.45 -17.36 -0.16
CA SER A 515 -23.21 -18.55 0.26
C SER A 515 -24.66 -18.25 0.69
N VAL A 516 -25.01 -17.02 0.94
CA VAL A 516 -26.32 -16.58 1.40
C VAL A 516 -26.69 -15.32 0.62
N ASN A 517 -27.95 -15.22 0.17
CA ASN A 517 -28.44 -14.06 -0.59
C ASN A 517 -28.65 -12.85 0.33
N ALA A 518 -27.59 -12.47 1.05
CA ALA A 518 -27.54 -11.37 2.01
C ALA A 518 -26.30 -10.50 1.80
N GLU A 519 -26.38 -9.24 2.19
CA GLU A 519 -25.23 -8.36 2.26
C GLU A 519 -24.25 -8.85 3.33
N ARG A 520 -22.98 -8.53 3.17
CA ARG A 520 -21.98 -8.81 4.23
C ARG A 520 -22.26 -7.89 5.41
N ASP A 521 -22.32 -8.47 6.60
CA ASP A 521 -22.58 -7.74 7.87
C ASP A 521 -21.48 -6.74 8.24
N LEU A 522 -20.37 -6.71 7.51
CA LEU A 522 -19.22 -5.87 7.83
C LEU A 522 -19.23 -4.61 6.98
N GLU A 523 -19.82 -3.55 7.49
CA GLU A 523 -19.74 -2.21 6.91
C GLU A 523 -18.51 -1.49 7.45
N MET A 524 -17.35 -1.66 6.77
CA MET A 524 -16.15 -0.91 7.12
C MET A 524 -16.26 0.53 6.63
N THR A 525 -16.01 1.47 7.53
CA THR A 525 -16.01 2.91 7.23
C THR A 525 -14.66 3.54 7.53
N ALA A 526 -14.33 4.63 6.85
CA ALA A 526 -13.15 5.43 7.14
C ALA A 526 -13.52 6.92 7.22
N SER A 527 -12.85 7.64 8.12
CA SER A 527 -12.95 9.10 8.23
C SER A 527 -11.54 9.64 8.49
N LEU A 528 -10.87 10.10 7.43
CA LEU A 528 -9.44 10.40 7.46
C LEU A 528 -9.04 11.49 6.47
N ILE A 529 -7.81 11.98 6.61
CA ILE A 529 -7.14 12.84 5.64
C ILE A 529 -6.23 11.95 4.78
N ALA A 530 -6.44 11.97 3.46
CA ALA A 530 -5.55 11.34 2.49
C ALA A 530 -4.67 12.39 1.81
N MET A 531 -3.37 12.14 1.76
CA MET A 531 -2.41 13.04 1.11
C MET A 531 -1.79 12.40 -0.12
N LEU A 532 -1.87 13.08 -1.25
CA LEU A 532 -1.24 12.69 -2.50
C LEU A 532 -0.03 13.58 -2.78
N THR A 533 0.98 13.02 -3.44
CA THR A 533 2.05 13.80 -4.07
C THR A 533 2.02 13.63 -5.58
N SER A 534 2.28 14.68 -6.32
CA SER A 534 2.26 14.66 -7.78
C SER A 534 3.30 15.60 -8.37
N ASN A 535 3.81 15.26 -9.56
CA ASN A 535 4.67 16.16 -10.36
C ASN A 535 3.88 17.00 -11.34
N GLN A 536 2.58 16.77 -11.44
CA GLN A 536 1.65 17.54 -12.28
C GLN A 536 0.39 17.85 -11.46
N PRO A 537 -0.25 19.00 -11.68
CA PRO A 537 -1.52 19.30 -11.06
C PRO A 537 -2.56 18.20 -11.38
N ILE A 538 -3.15 17.65 -10.33
CA ILE A 538 -4.20 16.63 -10.43
C ILE A 538 -5.45 17.23 -11.06
N TYR A 539 -5.75 18.48 -10.72
CA TYR A 539 -6.88 19.22 -11.28
C TYR A 539 -6.81 19.31 -12.81
N ASP A 540 -5.66 19.73 -13.38
CA ASP A 540 -5.46 19.81 -14.83
C ASP A 540 -5.66 18.44 -15.50
N LYS A 541 -5.20 17.39 -14.83
CA LYS A 541 -5.36 16.01 -15.29
C LYS A 541 -6.84 15.58 -15.29
N LEU A 542 -7.60 15.97 -14.28
CA LEU A 542 -9.05 15.70 -14.22
C LEU A 542 -9.80 16.50 -15.29
N GLN A 543 -9.41 17.74 -15.54
CA GLN A 543 -10.00 18.58 -16.60
C GLN A 543 -9.75 18.02 -18.00
N SER A 544 -8.62 17.34 -18.25
CA SER A 544 -8.34 16.74 -19.56
C SER A 544 -9.36 15.68 -19.98
N VAL A 545 -10.12 15.12 -19.03
CA VAL A 545 -11.12 14.06 -19.27
C VAL A 545 -12.54 14.56 -19.02
N LYS A 546 -12.70 15.58 -18.15
CA LYS A 546 -13.98 16.17 -17.80
C LYS A 546 -13.88 17.68 -17.89
N ALA A 547 -14.69 18.31 -18.71
CA ALA A 547 -14.71 19.77 -18.83
C ALA A 547 -15.16 20.50 -17.55
N SER A 548 -15.85 19.83 -16.64
CA SER A 548 -16.27 20.35 -15.33
C SER A 548 -16.12 19.27 -14.26
N PRO A 549 -14.94 19.13 -13.63
CA PRO A 549 -14.73 18.19 -12.52
C PRO A 549 -15.17 18.77 -11.16
N ASP A 550 -16.25 19.57 -11.13
CA ASP A 550 -16.72 20.33 -9.97
C ASP A 550 -16.88 19.47 -8.70
N GLY A 551 -17.33 18.21 -8.89
CA GLY A 551 -17.51 17.30 -7.79
C GLY A 551 -16.18 16.85 -7.17
N GLU A 552 -15.14 16.64 -7.98
CA GLU A 552 -13.79 16.26 -7.55
C GLU A 552 -13.04 17.45 -6.97
N VAL A 553 -13.16 18.63 -7.61
CA VAL A 553 -12.52 19.87 -7.16
C VAL A 553 -12.99 20.25 -5.76
N ALA A 554 -14.28 20.11 -5.49
CA ALA A 554 -14.80 20.39 -4.15
C ALA A 554 -14.25 19.43 -3.06
N ARG A 555 -13.71 18.26 -3.43
CA ARG A 555 -13.20 17.23 -2.51
C ARG A 555 -11.68 17.14 -2.46
N LEU A 556 -11.00 17.72 -3.45
CA LEU A 556 -9.55 17.73 -3.58
C LEU A 556 -9.03 19.13 -3.23
N VAL A 557 -8.18 19.23 -2.23
CA VAL A 557 -7.48 20.48 -1.90
C VAL A 557 -6.07 20.38 -2.44
N GLU A 558 -5.82 20.97 -3.61
CA GLU A 558 -4.53 20.88 -4.29
C GLU A 558 -3.66 22.10 -4.07
N PHE A 559 -2.47 21.87 -3.51
CA PHE A 559 -1.51 22.92 -3.26
C PHE A 559 -0.27 22.77 -4.16
N THR A 560 0.06 23.79 -4.90
CA THR A 560 1.39 23.88 -5.52
C THR A 560 2.40 24.30 -4.46
N ILE A 561 3.43 23.45 -4.24
CA ILE A 561 4.51 23.72 -3.28
C ILE A 561 5.75 24.22 -3.98
N GLU A 562 6.33 25.24 -3.39
CA GLU A 562 7.62 25.80 -3.76
C GLU A 562 8.70 25.23 -2.85
N ARG A 563 9.94 25.35 -3.30
CA ARG A 563 11.09 24.95 -2.49
C ARG A 563 11.23 25.91 -1.31
N PRO A 564 11.27 25.43 -0.06
CA PRO A 564 11.47 26.27 1.10
C PRO A 564 12.77 27.09 1.00
N ALA A 565 12.70 28.38 1.31
CA ALA A 565 13.86 29.25 1.23
C ALA A 565 15.08 28.73 2.00
N PRO A 566 14.95 28.15 3.21
CA PRO A 566 16.09 27.54 3.90
C PRO A 566 16.73 26.37 3.14
N MET A 567 15.95 25.60 2.37
CA MET A 567 16.47 24.52 1.53
C MET A 567 17.15 25.02 0.27
N ALA A 568 16.81 26.21 -0.20
CA ALA A 568 17.50 26.86 -1.32
C ALA A 568 18.93 27.28 -0.91
N THR A 569 19.09 27.75 0.33
CA THR A 569 20.38 28.15 0.90
C THR A 569 21.24 26.95 1.35
N ASN A 570 20.59 25.91 1.90
CA ASN A 570 21.25 24.66 2.29
C ASN A 570 20.56 23.44 1.64
N PRO A 571 21.08 22.95 0.49
CA PRO A 571 20.45 21.85 -0.24
C PRO A 571 20.32 20.54 0.56
N ASN A 572 21.14 20.35 1.59
CA ASN A 572 21.10 19.15 2.44
C ASN A 572 20.09 19.25 3.58
N LEU A 573 19.57 20.45 3.87
CA LEU A 573 18.66 20.66 5.00
C LEU A 573 17.38 19.81 4.89
N GLY A 574 16.78 19.75 3.70
CA GLY A 574 15.62 18.91 3.47
C GLY A 574 15.89 17.43 3.75
N ARG A 575 17.04 16.93 3.33
CA ARG A 575 17.45 15.55 3.61
C ARG A 575 17.67 15.33 5.11
N GLN A 576 18.29 16.29 5.80
CA GLN A 576 18.51 16.20 7.24
C GLN A 576 17.20 16.20 8.05
N ILE A 577 16.18 16.98 7.63
CA ILE A 577 14.90 17.03 8.34
C ILE A 577 14.04 15.81 7.99
N PHE A 578 13.83 15.54 6.70
CA PHE A 578 12.81 14.59 6.27
C PHE A 578 13.25 13.13 6.32
N ASN A 579 14.57 12.83 6.30
CA ASN A 579 15.03 11.46 6.51
C ASN A 579 14.77 10.97 7.92
N GLU A 580 14.85 11.85 8.94
CA GLU A 580 14.64 11.46 10.33
C GLU A 580 13.24 10.89 10.58
N PHE A 581 12.23 11.40 9.87
CA PHE A 581 10.87 10.84 9.96
C PHE A 581 10.74 9.40 9.47
N ARG A 582 11.72 8.90 8.69
CA ARG A 582 11.74 7.51 8.18
C ARG A 582 12.31 6.52 9.20
N PHE A 583 13.01 7.01 10.20
CA PHE A 583 13.68 6.18 11.21
C PHE A 583 13.13 6.41 12.61
N HIS A 584 12.44 7.53 12.81
CA HIS A 584 11.88 7.93 14.08
C HIS A 584 10.39 8.27 13.88
N PHE A 585 9.48 7.39 14.32
CA PHE A 585 8.06 7.53 14.05
C PHE A 585 7.17 6.80 15.07
N GLY A 586 5.86 7.09 15.06
CA GLY A 586 4.83 6.36 15.78
C GLY A 586 4.69 6.71 17.27
N HIS A 587 5.52 7.60 17.80
CA HIS A 587 5.51 7.98 19.21
C HIS A 587 4.48 9.06 19.54
N ALA A 588 4.32 10.04 18.66
CA ALA A 588 3.51 11.24 18.93
C ALA A 588 1.99 10.96 18.89
N GLY A 589 1.53 10.11 17.98
CA GLY A 589 0.12 9.81 17.80
C GLY A 589 -0.57 9.25 19.05
N PRO A 590 -0.03 8.22 19.70
CA PRO A 590 -0.60 7.69 20.94
C PRO A 590 -0.73 8.73 22.06
N GLU A 591 0.27 9.56 22.27
CA GLU A 591 0.25 10.60 23.32
C GLU A 591 -0.79 11.69 22.98
N PHE A 592 -0.91 12.04 21.71
CA PHE A 592 -1.95 12.94 21.22
C PHE A 592 -3.36 12.41 21.52
N ILE A 593 -3.62 11.14 21.27
CA ILE A 593 -4.93 10.53 21.54
C ILE A 593 -5.24 10.48 23.02
N LYS A 594 -4.27 10.19 23.88
CA LYS A 594 -4.46 10.26 25.33
C LYS A 594 -4.92 11.65 25.77
N TYR A 595 -4.31 12.69 25.20
CA TYR A 595 -4.70 14.07 25.48
C TYR A 595 -6.11 14.39 24.95
N VAL A 596 -6.44 13.97 23.74
CA VAL A 596 -7.80 14.13 23.19
C VAL A 596 -8.85 13.49 24.11
N PHE A 597 -8.59 12.29 24.62
CA PHE A 597 -9.47 11.65 25.58
C PHE A 597 -9.59 12.42 26.90
N SER A 598 -8.49 12.98 27.40
CA SER A 598 -8.49 13.74 28.68
C SER A 598 -9.33 15.00 28.60
N LEU A 599 -9.41 15.64 27.44
CA LEU A 599 -10.22 16.84 27.21
C LEU A 599 -11.73 16.53 27.05
N GLY A 600 -12.03 15.39 26.45
CA GLY A 600 -13.39 14.98 26.12
C GLY A 600 -13.94 15.64 24.85
N ASP A 601 -14.98 15.02 24.29
CA ASP A 601 -15.53 15.34 22.97
C ASP A 601 -16.06 16.79 22.87
N ASP A 602 -16.66 17.32 23.93
CA ASP A 602 -17.27 18.66 23.89
C ASP A 602 -16.23 19.79 23.88
N ALA A 603 -15.13 19.63 24.63
CA ALA A 603 -14.01 20.58 24.58
C ALA A 603 -13.34 20.59 23.19
N ILE A 604 -13.22 19.43 22.55
CA ILE A 604 -12.71 19.32 21.17
C ILE A 604 -13.64 20.08 20.20
N LYS A 605 -14.95 19.83 20.26
CA LYS A 605 -15.95 20.50 19.40
C LYS A 605 -15.93 22.03 19.59
N GLU A 606 -15.75 22.52 20.82
CA GLU A 606 -15.66 23.96 21.08
C GLU A 606 -14.43 24.59 20.41
N ARG A 607 -13.27 23.94 20.47
CA ARG A 607 -12.06 24.38 19.78
C ARG A 607 -12.22 24.33 18.26
N MET A 608 -12.81 23.27 17.75
CA MET A 608 -13.13 23.15 16.33
C MET A 608 -14.05 24.28 15.85
N LYS A 609 -15.03 24.69 16.68
CA LYS A 609 -15.91 25.81 16.36
C LYS A 609 -15.14 27.14 16.21
N LYS A 610 -14.11 27.41 17.00
CA LYS A 610 -13.27 28.62 16.86
C LYS A 610 -12.59 28.66 15.48
N TRP A 611 -11.99 27.53 15.06
CA TRP A 611 -11.34 27.44 13.75
C TRP A 611 -12.35 27.48 12.59
N HIS A 612 -13.51 26.90 12.76
CA HIS A 612 -14.63 26.99 11.84
C HIS A 612 -15.08 28.44 11.61
N ASP A 613 -15.37 29.16 12.71
CA ASP A 613 -15.83 30.55 12.64
C ASP A 613 -14.79 31.46 11.99
N ARG A 614 -13.51 31.26 12.34
CA ARG A 614 -12.39 31.98 11.72
C ARG A 614 -12.29 31.69 10.23
N PHE A 615 -12.35 30.41 9.84
CA PHE A 615 -12.24 30.04 8.43
C PHE A 615 -13.38 30.62 7.59
N ARG A 616 -14.61 30.59 8.09
CA ARG A 616 -15.76 31.20 7.40
C ARG A 616 -15.64 32.71 7.28
N ALA A 617 -15.06 33.37 8.26
CA ALA A 617 -14.79 34.80 8.18
C ALA A 617 -13.74 35.14 7.11
N ASP A 618 -12.69 34.36 6.99
CA ASP A 618 -11.57 34.63 6.09
C ASP A 618 -11.80 34.09 4.67
N PHE A 619 -12.41 32.91 4.52
CA PHE A 619 -12.59 32.22 3.23
C PHE A 619 -13.94 32.45 2.59
N GLY A 620 -15.00 32.62 3.39
CA GLY A 620 -16.40 32.76 2.96
C GLY A 620 -17.28 31.57 3.37
N THR A 621 -18.58 31.69 3.10
CA THR A 621 -19.64 30.81 3.63
C THR A 621 -20.25 29.88 2.59
N ASP A 622 -19.59 29.65 1.44
CA ASP A 622 -20.08 28.76 0.38
C ASP A 622 -19.95 27.29 0.81
N ASP A 623 -21.07 26.63 1.01
CA ASP A 623 -21.15 25.21 1.45
C ASP A 623 -20.56 24.21 0.44
N SER A 624 -20.27 24.63 -0.80
CA SER A 624 -19.57 23.82 -1.79
C SER A 624 -18.12 23.47 -1.33
N TYR A 625 -17.52 24.31 -0.50
CA TYR A 625 -16.18 24.15 0.04
C TYR A 625 -16.12 23.48 1.44
N ARG A 626 -17.16 22.73 1.83
CA ARG A 626 -17.22 22.03 3.12
C ARG A 626 -16.03 21.10 3.40
N PHE A 627 -15.40 20.55 2.37
CA PHE A 627 -14.20 19.70 2.54
C PHE A 627 -12.97 20.52 2.92
N TYR A 628 -12.83 21.73 2.36
CA TYR A 628 -11.80 22.70 2.73
C TYR A 628 -11.96 23.15 4.17
N GLU A 629 -13.20 23.48 4.55
CA GLU A 629 -13.57 23.87 5.91
C GLU A 629 -13.23 22.78 6.91
N ASN A 630 -13.69 21.55 6.68
CA ASN A 630 -13.46 20.43 7.59
C ASN A 630 -11.97 20.05 7.70
N LEU A 631 -11.20 20.16 6.62
CA LEU A 631 -9.75 19.98 6.63
C LEU A 631 -9.07 21.00 7.55
N ILE A 632 -9.38 22.28 7.40
CA ILE A 632 -8.80 23.35 8.22
C ILE A 632 -9.18 23.15 9.69
N VAL A 633 -10.47 22.93 9.95
CA VAL A 633 -10.98 22.77 11.32
C VAL A 633 -10.29 21.59 12.04
N ALA A 634 -10.23 20.44 11.41
CA ALA A 634 -9.57 19.26 12.00
C ALA A 634 -8.07 19.47 12.19
N THR A 635 -7.38 20.00 11.17
CA THR A 635 -5.93 20.13 11.16
C THR A 635 -5.43 21.19 12.14
N PHE A 636 -6.06 22.36 12.19
CA PHE A 636 -5.62 23.43 13.08
C PHE A 636 -6.03 23.19 14.54
N THR A 637 -7.18 22.58 14.79
CA THR A 637 -7.50 22.09 16.14
C THR A 637 -6.46 21.07 16.61
N ALA A 638 -6.07 20.14 15.75
CA ALA A 638 -5.05 19.16 16.11
C ALA A 638 -3.67 19.77 16.32
N GLY A 639 -3.28 20.77 15.52
CA GLY A 639 -2.04 21.52 15.71
C GLY A 639 -2.00 22.26 17.04
N GLU A 640 -3.11 22.91 17.43
CA GLU A 640 -3.28 23.57 18.74
C GLU A 640 -3.09 22.56 19.88
N LEU A 641 -3.78 21.41 19.81
CA LEU A 641 -3.70 20.38 20.83
C LEU A 641 -2.31 19.73 20.92
N ALA A 642 -1.67 19.44 19.78
CA ALA A 642 -0.33 18.87 19.77
C ALA A 642 0.73 19.83 20.35
N GLN A 643 0.56 21.14 20.15
CA GLN A 643 1.41 22.15 20.74
C GLN A 643 1.18 22.30 22.25
N GLU A 644 -0.04 22.19 22.75
CA GLU A 644 -0.37 22.29 24.16
C GLU A 644 0.33 21.23 25.02
N ILE A 645 0.58 20.04 24.46
CA ILE A 645 1.30 18.96 25.15
C ILE A 645 2.74 18.82 24.67
N ASP A 646 3.27 19.87 24.09
CA ASP A 646 4.66 19.91 23.65
C ASP A 646 5.08 18.80 22.65
N LEU A 647 4.20 18.27 21.84
CA LEU A 647 4.59 17.33 20.76
C LEU A 647 5.25 18.05 19.59
N ILE A 648 4.81 19.25 19.27
CA ILE A 648 5.36 20.09 18.20
C ILE A 648 5.41 21.57 18.64
N THR A 649 6.30 22.34 18.04
CA THR A 649 6.30 23.81 18.14
C THR A 649 5.83 24.36 16.81
N VAL A 650 4.75 25.18 16.79
CA VAL A 650 4.17 25.72 15.58
C VAL A 650 3.66 27.14 15.74
N ASP A 651 3.98 28.02 14.79
CA ASP A 651 3.29 29.31 14.63
C ASP A 651 1.99 29.05 13.83
N LEU A 652 0.92 28.72 14.55
CA LEU A 652 -0.38 28.38 13.96
C LEU A 652 -0.92 29.51 13.07
N ASN A 653 -0.68 30.78 13.45
CA ASN A 653 -1.19 31.89 12.68
C ASN A 653 -0.47 32.04 11.33
N ARG A 654 0.85 31.90 11.32
CA ARG A 654 1.65 31.94 10.09
C ARG A 654 1.27 30.83 9.12
N VAL A 655 1.17 29.60 9.64
CA VAL A 655 0.75 28.44 8.85
C VAL A 655 -0.67 28.64 8.32
N TYR A 656 -1.61 29.09 9.17
CA TYR A 656 -3.00 29.35 8.79
C TYR A 656 -3.11 30.35 7.64
N VAL A 657 -2.49 31.51 7.79
CA VAL A 657 -2.53 32.57 6.76
C VAL A 657 -1.99 32.06 5.43
N LYS A 658 -0.87 31.30 5.46
CA LYS A 658 -0.29 30.74 4.21
C LYS A 658 -1.21 29.72 3.56
N VAL A 659 -1.80 28.82 4.33
CA VAL A 659 -2.68 27.75 3.82
C VAL A 659 -3.98 28.33 3.27
N VAL A 660 -4.63 29.22 4.03
CA VAL A 660 -5.91 29.83 3.63
C VAL A 660 -5.72 30.76 2.43
N SER A 661 -4.63 31.55 2.35
CA SER A 661 -4.35 32.34 1.16
C SER A 661 -4.25 31.47 -0.10
N LYS A 662 -3.54 30.33 -0.04
CA LYS A 662 -3.48 29.39 -1.17
C LYS A 662 -4.86 28.76 -1.49
N MET A 663 -5.68 28.51 -0.49
CA MET A 663 -7.06 28.03 -0.71
C MET A 663 -7.94 29.07 -1.39
N ILE A 664 -7.77 30.34 -1.02
CA ILE A 664 -8.46 31.46 -1.69
C ILE A 664 -8.02 31.57 -3.15
N ASP A 665 -6.70 31.50 -3.40
CA ASP A 665 -6.17 31.49 -4.77
C ASP A 665 -6.76 30.33 -5.60
N ILE A 666 -6.88 29.13 -5.03
CA ILE A 666 -7.50 27.98 -5.71
C ILE A 666 -8.97 28.28 -6.01
N ARG A 667 -9.73 28.77 -5.02
CA ARG A 667 -11.15 29.12 -5.17
C ARG A 667 -11.37 30.12 -6.30
N ASP A 668 -10.56 31.20 -6.28
CA ASP A 668 -10.72 32.34 -7.18
C ASP A 668 -10.24 32.00 -8.61
N ASN A 669 -9.27 31.07 -8.74
CA ASN A 669 -8.76 30.60 -10.03
C ASN A 669 -9.50 29.36 -10.55
N THR A 670 -10.39 28.75 -9.77
CA THR A 670 -11.19 27.62 -10.24
C THR A 670 -12.25 28.11 -11.19
N VAL A 671 -12.13 27.77 -12.46
CA VAL A 671 -13.09 28.11 -13.50
C VAL A 671 -14.38 27.30 -13.25
N LYS A 672 -15.39 27.93 -12.66
CA LYS A 672 -16.74 27.39 -12.66
C LYS A 672 -17.35 27.76 -14.02
N LEU A 673 -17.84 26.78 -14.77
CA LEU A 673 -18.57 27.04 -16.00
C LEU A 673 -19.80 27.93 -15.67
N GLY A 674 -19.68 29.20 -15.95
CA GLY A 674 -20.76 30.16 -15.81
C GLY A 674 -21.65 30.21 -17.04
N PRO A 675 -22.73 31.01 -17.00
CA PRO A 675 -23.64 31.18 -18.16
C PRO A 675 -22.88 31.59 -19.45
N GLN A 676 -21.84 32.40 -19.34
CA GLN A 676 -21.04 32.83 -20.47
C GLN A 676 -20.24 31.68 -21.10
N ASP A 677 -19.71 30.74 -20.28
CA ASP A 677 -18.98 29.60 -20.80
C ASP A 677 -19.89 28.68 -21.58
N TYR A 678 -21.14 28.48 -21.12
CA TYR A 678 -22.14 27.71 -21.85
C TYR A 678 -22.57 28.37 -23.17
N LYS A 679 -22.55 29.70 -23.25
CA LYS A 679 -22.74 30.45 -24.51
C LYS A 679 -21.57 30.21 -25.45
N THR A 680 -20.35 30.27 -24.94
CA THR A 680 -19.11 29.99 -25.70
C THR A 680 -19.13 28.57 -26.26
N LEU A 681 -19.48 27.56 -25.44
CA LEU A 681 -19.61 26.17 -25.89
C LEU A 681 -20.65 25.99 -27.01
N LEU A 682 -21.75 26.71 -26.94
CA LEU A 682 -22.78 26.71 -28.00
C LEU A 682 -22.21 27.34 -29.28
N GLY A 683 -21.46 28.44 -29.15
CA GLY A 683 -20.75 29.10 -30.26
C GLY A 683 -19.70 28.20 -30.92
N GLU A 684 -18.85 27.55 -30.14
CA GLU A 684 -17.86 26.59 -30.61
C GLU A 684 -18.49 25.38 -31.34
N PHE A 685 -19.56 24.84 -30.79
CA PHE A 685 -20.32 23.77 -31.45
C PHE A 685 -20.78 24.20 -32.83
N SER A 686 -21.24 25.43 -32.96
CA SER A 686 -21.72 26.01 -34.22
C SER A 686 -20.57 26.27 -35.20
N ASN A 687 -19.52 26.93 -34.73
CA ASN A 687 -18.37 27.33 -35.53
C ASN A 687 -17.62 26.12 -36.12
N THR A 688 -17.47 25.07 -35.33
CA THR A 688 -16.82 23.82 -35.78
C THR A 688 -17.67 23.00 -36.74
N ARG A 689 -18.97 23.32 -36.90
CA ARG A 689 -19.95 22.58 -37.69
C ARG A 689 -20.78 23.47 -38.60
N GLN A 690 -20.23 24.58 -39.07
CA GLN A 690 -20.92 25.54 -39.92
C GLN A 690 -21.60 24.90 -41.14
N SER A 691 -20.92 23.97 -41.80
CA SER A 691 -21.44 23.25 -42.99
C SER A 691 -22.68 22.37 -42.72
N TYR A 692 -23.05 22.18 -41.45
CA TYR A 692 -24.24 21.43 -41.05
C TYR A 692 -25.41 22.28 -40.58
N PHE A 693 -25.29 23.61 -40.72
CA PHE A 693 -26.33 24.57 -40.36
C PHE A 693 -26.97 25.21 -41.56
N LEU A 694 -28.30 25.33 -41.55
CA LEU A 694 -29.05 26.09 -42.53
C LEU A 694 -29.36 27.47 -41.95
N CYS A 695 -28.88 28.53 -42.61
CA CYS A 695 -29.11 29.89 -42.20
C CYS A 695 -30.18 30.52 -43.12
N MET A 696 -31.29 31.04 -42.54
CA MET A 696 -32.41 31.62 -43.21
C MET A 696 -32.69 33.06 -42.75
N ASP A 697 -32.91 33.96 -43.66
CA ASP A 697 -33.47 35.29 -43.40
C ASP A 697 -34.82 35.43 -44.09
N GLY A 698 -35.90 35.26 -43.34
CA GLY A 698 -37.18 35.03 -43.87
C GLY A 698 -37.25 33.79 -44.75
N ASP A 699 -37.61 33.96 -46.01
CA ASP A 699 -37.65 32.87 -47.03
C ASP A 699 -36.35 32.72 -47.84
N LYS A 700 -35.33 33.56 -47.54
CA LYS A 700 -34.03 33.51 -48.26
C LYS A 700 -33.03 32.69 -47.49
N ILE A 701 -32.29 31.84 -48.26
CA ILE A 701 -31.10 31.11 -47.72
C ILE A 701 -29.91 32.04 -47.79
N VAL A 702 -29.23 32.18 -46.69
CA VAL A 702 -28.05 33.05 -46.52
C VAL A 702 -26.75 32.26 -46.58
N ASN A 703 -26.80 30.91 -46.52
CA ASN A 703 -25.63 30.07 -46.61
C ASN A 703 -24.85 30.28 -47.92
N THR A 704 -23.50 30.29 -47.81
CA THR A 704 -22.56 30.31 -48.94
C THR A 704 -22.30 28.90 -49.49
N TYR A 705 -22.74 27.83 -48.83
CA TYR A 705 -22.53 26.42 -49.20
C TYR A 705 -23.85 25.63 -49.03
N GLU A 706 -23.97 24.52 -49.78
CA GLU A 706 -25.12 23.60 -49.61
C GLU A 706 -24.83 22.57 -48.49
N PRO A 707 -25.65 22.59 -47.40
CA PRO A 707 -25.47 21.60 -46.33
C PRO A 707 -25.79 20.19 -46.85
N ARG A 708 -24.94 19.21 -46.53
CA ARG A 708 -25.19 17.80 -46.88
C ARG A 708 -26.08 17.10 -45.84
N GLU A 709 -25.90 17.48 -44.58
CA GLU A 709 -26.65 16.96 -43.44
C GLU A 709 -26.96 18.14 -42.52
N LEU A 710 -28.16 18.21 -41.94
CA LEU A 710 -28.55 19.31 -41.09
C LEU A 710 -28.62 18.88 -39.63
N ILE A 711 -27.80 19.53 -38.80
CA ILE A 711 -27.81 19.39 -37.33
C ILE A 711 -28.35 20.65 -36.66
N GLY A 712 -28.47 21.77 -37.37
CA GLY A 712 -29.00 22.99 -36.85
C GLY A 712 -29.61 23.93 -37.92
N ARG A 713 -30.32 24.95 -37.46
CA ARG A 713 -30.93 25.98 -38.28
C ARG A 713 -30.91 27.32 -37.56
N ILE A 714 -30.59 28.35 -38.28
CA ILE A 714 -30.59 29.74 -37.81
C ILE A 714 -31.70 30.51 -38.56
N GLU A 715 -32.64 31.09 -37.86
CA GLU A 715 -33.66 32.00 -38.40
C GLU A 715 -33.33 33.42 -37.95
N VAL A 716 -32.63 34.16 -38.80
CA VAL A 716 -32.08 35.51 -38.53
C VAL A 716 -33.20 36.49 -38.26
N ASP A 717 -34.22 36.48 -39.11
CA ASP A 717 -35.42 37.34 -39.01
C ASP A 717 -36.19 37.20 -37.69
N LYS A 718 -36.05 36.03 -37.03
CA LYS A 718 -36.71 35.73 -35.75
C LYS A 718 -35.77 35.78 -34.56
N GLY A 719 -34.47 35.92 -34.78
CA GLY A 719 -33.48 35.81 -33.72
C GLY A 719 -33.47 34.46 -33.02
N LEU A 720 -33.73 33.36 -33.78
CA LEU A 720 -33.85 32.01 -33.22
C LEU A 720 -32.78 31.07 -33.81
N TYR A 721 -32.21 30.29 -32.89
CA TYR A 721 -31.20 29.30 -33.19
C TYR A 721 -31.67 27.90 -32.75
N TYR A 722 -31.75 27.00 -33.70
CA TYR A 722 -32.24 25.64 -33.53
C TYR A 722 -31.09 24.64 -33.66
N VAL A 723 -30.87 23.82 -32.65
CA VAL A 723 -29.81 22.80 -32.64
C VAL A 723 -30.38 21.43 -32.37
N SER A 724 -29.96 20.42 -33.14
CA SER A 724 -30.31 19.03 -32.85
C SER A 724 -29.96 18.65 -31.42
N ARG A 725 -30.96 18.31 -30.62
CA ARG A 725 -30.82 17.92 -29.23
C ARG A 725 -29.88 16.70 -29.08
N THR A 726 -29.99 15.75 -29.99
CA THR A 726 -29.20 14.53 -29.97
C THR A 726 -27.74 14.82 -30.23
N GLU A 727 -27.42 15.59 -31.27
CA GLU A 727 -26.03 15.90 -31.65
C GLU A 727 -25.34 16.84 -30.61
N PHE A 728 -26.08 17.80 -30.08
CA PHE A 728 -25.57 18.67 -29.04
C PHE A 728 -25.34 17.93 -27.73
N LYS A 729 -26.22 16.98 -27.35
CA LYS A 729 -25.99 16.12 -26.19
C LYS A 729 -24.77 15.21 -26.34
N LYS A 730 -24.52 14.69 -27.55
CA LYS A 730 -23.30 13.94 -27.83
C LYS A 730 -22.07 14.83 -27.66
N TYR A 731 -22.10 16.05 -28.16
CA TYR A 731 -21.02 17.01 -28.03
C TYR A 731 -20.74 17.33 -26.56
N LEU A 732 -21.77 17.69 -25.78
CA LEU A 732 -21.61 17.91 -24.33
C LEU A 732 -21.05 16.68 -23.61
N ALA A 733 -21.47 15.49 -24.01
CA ALA A 733 -20.95 14.24 -23.44
C ALA A 733 -19.47 14.02 -23.75
N THR A 734 -18.98 14.40 -24.94
CA THR A 734 -17.55 14.34 -25.27
C THR A 734 -16.71 15.27 -24.40
N LEU A 735 -17.30 16.37 -23.90
CA LEU A 735 -16.67 17.33 -22.99
C LEU A 735 -16.92 17.00 -21.52
N GLY A 736 -17.61 15.89 -21.21
CA GLY A 736 -17.96 15.52 -19.84
C GLY A 736 -19.00 16.44 -19.17
N ILE A 737 -19.72 17.27 -19.95
CA ILE A 737 -20.70 18.24 -19.44
C ILE A 737 -22.08 17.62 -19.33
N SER A 738 -22.74 17.82 -18.20
CA SER A 738 -24.14 17.39 -18.01
C SER A 738 -25.09 18.20 -18.86
N ALA A 739 -25.76 17.53 -19.83
CA ALA A 739 -26.76 18.17 -20.65
C ALA A 739 -27.92 18.73 -19.81
N ARG A 740 -28.23 18.14 -18.64
CA ARG A 740 -29.27 18.62 -17.71
C ARG A 740 -28.84 19.92 -17.03
N GLN A 741 -27.60 20.02 -16.63
CA GLN A 741 -27.01 21.21 -16.01
C GLN A 741 -26.98 22.36 -17.03
N PHE A 742 -26.50 22.09 -18.25
CA PHE A 742 -26.55 23.02 -19.37
C PHE A 742 -27.99 23.54 -19.61
N GLU A 743 -28.98 22.63 -19.75
CA GLU A 743 -30.39 23.01 -19.96
C GLU A 743 -30.92 23.93 -18.82
N LEU A 744 -30.55 23.62 -17.57
CA LEU A 744 -30.95 24.38 -16.40
C LEU A 744 -30.38 25.82 -16.41
N VAL A 745 -29.06 25.94 -16.62
CA VAL A 745 -28.41 27.27 -16.65
C VAL A 745 -28.92 28.10 -17.81
N MET A 746 -29.02 27.54 -19.01
CA MET A 746 -29.49 28.27 -20.20
C MET A 746 -30.95 28.66 -20.11
N LYS A 747 -31.79 27.91 -19.38
CA LYS A 747 -33.19 28.30 -19.07
C LYS A 747 -33.27 29.44 -18.05
N ASN A 748 -32.43 29.36 -16.99
CA ASN A 748 -32.39 30.43 -15.97
C ASN A 748 -31.94 31.75 -16.58
N GLU A 749 -31.04 31.74 -17.54
CA GLU A 749 -30.58 32.90 -18.31
C GLU A 749 -31.57 33.32 -19.40
N LYS A 750 -32.69 32.61 -19.54
CA LYS A 750 -33.72 32.86 -20.59
C LYS A 750 -33.21 32.75 -22.02
N LEU A 751 -32.11 32.07 -22.23
CA LEU A 751 -31.53 31.82 -23.55
C LEU A 751 -32.10 30.57 -24.21
N LEU A 752 -32.31 29.50 -23.46
CA LEU A 752 -33.02 28.30 -23.93
C LEU A 752 -34.52 28.51 -23.76
N LEU A 753 -35.19 28.72 -24.89
CA LEU A 753 -36.63 28.96 -24.90
C LEU A 753 -37.45 27.65 -24.76
N GLY A 754 -36.88 26.54 -25.22
CA GLY A 754 -37.54 25.24 -25.14
C GLY A 754 -36.91 24.20 -26.05
N ALA A 755 -37.70 23.13 -26.26
CA ALA A 755 -37.35 22.08 -27.21
C ALA A 755 -38.63 21.64 -27.96
N GLU A 756 -38.54 21.48 -29.29
CA GLU A 756 -39.64 21.04 -30.12
C GLU A 756 -39.17 20.07 -31.20
N ARG A 757 -40.10 19.48 -31.93
CA ARG A 757 -39.83 18.75 -33.17
C ARG A 757 -39.87 19.70 -34.37
N LYS A 758 -38.75 19.88 -35.07
CA LYS A 758 -38.64 20.77 -36.22
C LYS A 758 -37.99 20.08 -37.40
N ARG A 759 -38.50 20.39 -38.62
CA ARG A 759 -37.84 20.04 -39.88
C ARG A 759 -36.78 21.10 -40.18
N LEU A 760 -35.52 20.78 -39.96
CA LEU A 760 -34.43 21.72 -40.14
C LEU A 760 -34.32 22.25 -41.56
N GLY A 761 -34.63 21.42 -42.58
CA GLY A 761 -34.61 21.77 -43.98
C GLY A 761 -35.88 22.41 -44.54
N ALA A 762 -36.85 22.83 -43.71
CA ALA A 762 -38.06 23.46 -44.18
C ALA A 762 -37.78 24.77 -44.92
N GLY A 763 -38.35 24.93 -46.14
CA GLY A 763 -38.10 26.10 -47.00
C GLY A 763 -36.85 26.00 -47.88
N TRP A 764 -36.04 24.92 -47.79
CA TRP A 764 -34.91 24.68 -48.67
C TRP A 764 -35.32 23.81 -49.86
N LYS A 765 -35.20 24.39 -51.07
CA LYS A 765 -35.63 23.74 -52.31
C LYS A 765 -34.66 22.66 -52.82
N GLY A 766 -33.44 22.58 -52.35
CA GLY A 766 -32.38 21.63 -52.77
C GLY A 766 -32.25 20.38 -51.96
N GLY A 767 -33.02 20.23 -50.89
CA GLY A 767 -32.84 19.13 -49.90
C GLY A 767 -33.91 18.04 -50.02
N ALA A 768 -33.48 16.81 -49.75
CA ALA A 768 -34.38 15.71 -49.47
C ALA A 768 -35.33 16.07 -48.27
N SER A 769 -36.51 15.49 -48.27
CA SER A 769 -37.47 15.67 -47.16
C SER A 769 -36.88 15.14 -45.85
N PHE A 770 -36.24 16.00 -45.07
CA PHE A 770 -35.69 15.65 -43.75
C PHE A 770 -36.84 15.38 -42.79
N HIS A 771 -36.73 14.30 -42.00
CA HIS A 771 -37.67 14.02 -40.94
C HIS A 771 -37.54 15.05 -39.78
N PRO A 772 -38.66 15.38 -39.09
CA PRO A 772 -38.58 16.28 -37.93
C PRO A 772 -37.69 15.65 -36.83
N VAL A 773 -36.72 16.43 -36.36
CA VAL A 773 -35.85 16.04 -35.25
C VAL A 773 -36.12 16.88 -33.99
N TRP A 774 -35.82 16.36 -32.80
CA TRP A 774 -35.90 17.15 -31.61
C TRP A 774 -34.76 18.17 -31.60
N VAL A 775 -35.12 19.46 -31.43
CA VAL A 775 -34.17 20.58 -31.37
C VAL A 775 -34.33 21.35 -30.09
N TYR A 776 -33.24 21.92 -29.61
CA TYR A 776 -33.24 23.02 -28.67
C TYR A 776 -33.50 24.32 -29.44
N ILE A 777 -34.22 25.24 -28.80
CA ILE A 777 -34.50 26.58 -29.33
C ILE A 777 -33.82 27.58 -28.45
N PHE A 778 -32.81 28.27 -29.00
CA PHE A 778 -32.11 29.32 -28.30
C PHE A 778 -32.49 30.69 -28.87
N LYS A 779 -32.54 31.70 -27.99
CA LYS A 779 -32.66 33.10 -28.34
C LYS A 779 -31.27 33.63 -28.67
N MET A 780 -31.17 34.37 -29.74
CA MET A 780 -29.93 35.05 -30.18
C MET A 780 -30.03 36.53 -29.77
N ASP A 781 -29.04 37.02 -29.01
CA ASP A 781 -29.02 38.44 -28.63
C ASP A 781 -28.40 39.33 -29.72
N ASN A 782 -27.55 38.78 -30.63
CA ASN A 782 -26.87 39.50 -31.74
C ASN A 782 -26.91 38.66 -33.02
N ALA A 783 -28.11 38.48 -33.61
CA ALA A 783 -28.29 37.67 -34.83
C ALA A 783 -27.42 38.15 -36.01
N GLU A 784 -27.20 39.48 -36.14
CA GLU A 784 -26.41 40.08 -37.23
C GLU A 784 -24.90 39.81 -37.12
N GLU A 785 -24.34 39.73 -35.95
CA GLU A 785 -22.91 39.42 -35.77
C GLU A 785 -22.59 37.95 -36.15
N LEU A 786 -23.42 37.03 -35.72
CA LEU A 786 -23.26 35.61 -36.05
C LEU A 786 -23.41 35.35 -37.54
N VAL A 787 -24.36 36.05 -38.20
CA VAL A 787 -24.55 35.96 -39.64
C VAL A 787 -23.35 36.50 -40.41
N ASN A 788 -22.76 37.59 -39.94
CA ASN A 788 -21.53 38.13 -40.54
C ASN A 788 -20.31 37.18 -40.39
N GLU A 789 -20.23 36.41 -39.32
CA GLU A 789 -19.23 35.35 -39.17
C GLU A 789 -19.51 34.16 -40.15
N PHE A 790 -20.77 33.73 -40.30
CA PHE A 790 -21.18 32.66 -41.24
C PHE A 790 -21.05 33.06 -42.71
N ILE A 791 -21.10 34.36 -43.03
CA ILE A 791 -20.96 34.89 -44.39
C ILE A 791 -19.48 35.17 -44.75
N LYS A 792 -18.63 35.48 -43.75
CA LYS A 792 -17.23 35.81 -43.92
C LYS A 792 -16.28 34.59 -43.96
N SER A 793 -16.72 33.43 -43.50
CA SER A 793 -15.96 32.17 -43.55
C SER A 793 -16.38 31.32 -44.74
#